data_5fb27a7958a7b3e5a967495a2545176b
#
_entry.id   5fb27a7958a7b3e5a967495a2545176b
#
_cell.length_a   1.000
_cell.length_b   1.000
_cell.length_c   1.000
_cell.angle_alpha   90.00
_cell.angle_beta   90.00
_cell.angle_gamma   90.00
#
_symmetry.space_group_name_H-M   'P 1'
#
loop_
_entity.id
_entity.type
_entity.pdbx_description
1 polymer ?
#
loop_
_entity_poly.entity_id
_entity_poly.type
_entity_poly.pdbx_seq_one_letter_code
_entity_poly.pdbx_strand_id
1 'polypeptide(L)'
;PEVIPSQKSDFFIYGGITRDVWLKKLPVNHINDLKITTPEVTNDNAELNAKVFISNPENSKLYVEAVLFNNEGNLVKKDVFDVIDNKANINFKLISNPILWDTKNPYLYNLTVNLKEEGKTVDEVNEKVGFRWFEFKDYGAFYLNGNRLKLRGTHRHEEHAGVGSAMSNRQHRADMELIKDMGANFVRLAHYPQDPEIYRACDELGLLVWDELPWCRGGIGNDNWKINTKNMLREIIEQNYNHPSVIIWSLGNEIYWLPDFEGGDDIDKLKDYLTELNNYAHELDPYRKTAIRKFYEGSDIVDVFSPSIWSGWYSGSYKSYQKAVDKYKKEYKHFLHTEYGGSSHVGRHTENPITGEGKIQADGWEEAIVQSDVPNIAKVGDWSENYIVDLFDWHLRISENDTAFVGNAQWAFKDFGTPLRPENPIPYVNQKGLVDRNNNPKDAFYVFKSYWNDTTPFAYIESHTWTNRQGPKGLKRSVSVYSNCSEIELFLNGKSLGVKKRNTKDFPAAGLNWNVDFVDGNNMLTAIGKTKNGDEIKDELNVNYRFTKNGKAKSLTLDYTKLENDNILVTATARDKNGLRALDFENRVYFQCLSGGETKKSMGTPTGSEAIEMANGKASIEVTRYSENIPLKIMVLSQDFKGTYLTID
;
A
#
# COMPACT_ATOMS: atom_id res chain seq x y z
N PRO A 1 -25.79 -3.73 12.22
CA PRO A 1 -25.00 -4.91 12.55
C PRO A 1 -25.23 -6.11 11.61
N GLU A 2 -26.18 -6.05 10.66
CA GLU A 2 -26.44 -7.14 9.70
C GLU A 2 -25.63 -7.01 8.40
N VAL A 3 -24.63 -6.15 8.40
CA VAL A 3 -23.73 -5.90 7.26
C VAL A 3 -22.28 -5.95 7.68
N ILE A 4 -21.39 -6.17 6.73
CA ILE A 4 -19.95 -6.09 6.86
C ILE A 4 -19.43 -4.88 6.06
N PRO A 5 -18.27 -4.25 6.43
CA PRO A 5 -17.40 -4.60 7.56
C PRO A 5 -17.96 -4.18 8.92
N SER A 6 -17.41 -4.76 10.00
CA SER A 6 -17.71 -4.36 11.37
C SER A 6 -17.33 -2.90 11.64
N GLN A 7 -18.16 -2.20 12.44
CA GLN A 7 -17.85 -0.85 12.95
C GLN A 7 -16.62 -0.80 13.89
N LYS A 8 -16.12 -1.97 14.31
CA LYS A 8 -14.91 -2.12 15.14
C LYS A 8 -13.64 -2.31 14.33
N SER A 9 -13.68 -2.08 13.03
CA SER A 9 -12.53 -2.14 12.13
C SER A 9 -11.57 -0.96 12.36
N ASP A 10 -10.26 -1.18 12.10
CA ASP A 10 -9.21 -0.16 12.27
C ASP A 10 -9.08 0.74 11.03
N PHE A 11 -10.23 1.12 10.44
CA PHE A 11 -10.34 2.08 9.33
C PHE A 11 -11.73 2.71 9.34
N PHE A 12 -11.87 3.91 8.74
CA PHE A 12 -13.17 4.55 8.62
C PHE A 12 -14.04 3.88 7.56
N ILE A 13 -15.33 3.72 7.87
CA ILE A 13 -16.36 3.35 6.93
C ILE A 13 -17.09 4.64 6.56
N TYR A 14 -16.78 5.16 5.38
CA TYR A 14 -17.35 6.40 4.89
C TYR A 14 -18.78 6.17 4.41
N GLY A 15 -19.69 7.09 4.77
CA GLY A 15 -21.05 7.08 4.28
C GLY A 15 -21.23 7.93 3.02
N GLY A 16 -22.37 7.77 2.34
CA GLY A 16 -22.72 8.51 1.14
C GLY A 16 -22.32 7.78 -0.14
N ILE A 17 -22.35 8.52 -1.26
CA ILE A 17 -21.94 8.02 -2.58
C ILE A 17 -20.45 8.33 -2.74
N THR A 18 -19.60 7.32 -2.66
CA THR A 18 -18.14 7.46 -2.69
C THR A 18 -17.52 7.11 -4.04
N ARG A 19 -18.29 6.53 -4.95
CA ARG A 19 -17.86 6.09 -6.29
C ARG A 19 -18.78 6.65 -7.36
N ASP A 20 -18.38 6.49 -8.62
CA ASP A 20 -19.11 6.99 -9.78
C ASP A 20 -20.54 6.43 -9.86
N VAL A 21 -21.48 7.27 -10.31
CA VAL A 21 -22.86 6.89 -10.60
C VAL A 21 -23.13 7.07 -12.08
N TRP A 22 -23.56 6.00 -12.74
CA TRP A 22 -23.75 5.95 -14.18
C TRP A 22 -25.23 5.85 -14.56
N LEU A 23 -25.65 6.60 -15.56
CA LEU A 23 -26.91 6.40 -16.25
C LEU A 23 -26.61 5.78 -17.62
N LYS A 24 -26.94 4.49 -17.79
CA LYS A 24 -26.79 3.77 -19.05
C LYS A 24 -28.10 3.75 -19.83
N LYS A 25 -28.07 4.15 -21.11
CA LYS A 25 -29.16 3.93 -22.04
C LYS A 25 -28.83 2.67 -22.86
N LEU A 26 -29.62 1.63 -22.68
CA LEU A 26 -29.43 0.35 -23.36
C LEU A 26 -30.47 0.20 -24.49
N PRO A 27 -30.13 -0.50 -25.58
CA PRO A 27 -31.11 -0.95 -26.57
C PRO A 27 -32.07 -1.99 -25.96
N VAL A 28 -33.18 -2.25 -26.62
CA VAL A 28 -34.17 -3.25 -26.15
C VAL A 28 -33.54 -4.64 -26.05
N ASN A 29 -32.86 -5.03 -27.13
CA ASN A 29 -32.01 -6.25 -27.14
C ASN A 29 -30.58 -5.83 -26.85
N HIS A 30 -30.01 -6.30 -25.72
CA HIS A 30 -28.66 -5.90 -25.30
C HIS A 30 -27.92 -7.01 -24.55
N ILE A 31 -26.62 -6.84 -24.45
CA ILE A 31 -25.73 -7.70 -23.65
C ILE A 31 -25.80 -7.26 -22.20
N ASN A 32 -26.29 -8.15 -21.33
CA ASN A 32 -26.37 -7.88 -19.89
C ASN A 32 -25.03 -8.10 -19.19
N ASP A 33 -24.33 -9.17 -19.57
CA ASP A 33 -23.10 -9.59 -18.91
C ASP A 33 -22.23 -10.44 -19.83
N LEU A 34 -20.92 -10.44 -19.58
CA LEU A 34 -19.92 -11.17 -20.32
C LEU A 34 -18.90 -11.78 -19.35
N LYS A 35 -18.89 -13.12 -19.26
CA LYS A 35 -17.98 -13.86 -18.39
C LYS A 35 -16.93 -14.60 -19.20
N ILE A 36 -15.65 -14.16 -19.10
CA ILE A 36 -14.52 -14.67 -19.89
C ILE A 36 -13.70 -15.66 -19.07
N THR A 37 -13.29 -16.75 -19.67
CA THR A 37 -12.33 -17.72 -19.11
C THR A 37 -11.25 -18.06 -20.14
N THR A 38 -10.06 -18.36 -19.64
CA THR A 38 -8.94 -18.86 -20.43
C THR A 38 -8.47 -20.19 -19.85
N PRO A 39 -9.25 -21.29 -20.09
CA PRO A 39 -9.08 -22.55 -19.35
C PRO A 39 -7.77 -23.25 -19.64
N GLU A 40 -7.25 -23.11 -20.85
CA GLU A 40 -5.97 -23.68 -21.28
C GLU A 40 -5.09 -22.58 -21.86
N VAL A 41 -3.99 -22.31 -21.20
CA VAL A 41 -2.97 -21.35 -21.64
C VAL A 41 -1.60 -21.98 -21.50
N THR A 42 -0.84 -21.96 -22.57
CA THR A 42 0.57 -22.36 -22.64
C THR A 42 1.37 -21.30 -23.39
N ASN A 43 2.68 -21.49 -23.53
CA ASN A 43 3.50 -20.60 -24.37
C ASN A 43 3.13 -20.66 -25.86
N ASP A 44 2.65 -21.81 -26.33
CA ASP A 44 2.40 -22.05 -27.74
C ASP A 44 0.94 -21.81 -28.14
N ASN A 45 0.01 -22.04 -27.21
CA ASN A 45 -1.42 -22.00 -27.50
C ASN A 45 -2.23 -21.47 -26.31
N ALA A 46 -3.35 -20.82 -26.63
CA ALA A 46 -4.36 -20.45 -25.64
C ALA A 46 -5.77 -20.79 -26.14
N GLU A 47 -6.68 -21.01 -25.20
CA GLU A 47 -8.13 -21.09 -25.42
C GLU A 47 -8.80 -19.93 -24.71
N LEU A 48 -9.79 -19.30 -25.40
CA LEU A 48 -10.66 -18.29 -24.81
C LEU A 48 -12.10 -18.76 -24.92
N ASN A 49 -12.77 -18.86 -23.77
CA ASN A 49 -14.20 -19.10 -23.69
C ASN A 49 -14.89 -17.88 -23.10
N ALA A 50 -16.06 -17.51 -23.62
CA ALA A 50 -16.87 -16.48 -23.00
C ALA A 50 -18.36 -16.84 -23.05
N LYS A 51 -19.04 -16.62 -21.92
CA LYS A 51 -20.51 -16.68 -21.84
C LYS A 51 -21.07 -15.28 -21.93
N VAL A 52 -21.91 -15.06 -22.92
CA VAL A 52 -22.62 -13.80 -23.15
C VAL A 52 -24.05 -13.96 -22.65
N PHE A 53 -24.49 -13.13 -21.73
CA PHE A 53 -25.87 -13.10 -21.22
C PHE A 53 -26.61 -11.94 -21.89
N ILE A 54 -27.80 -12.23 -22.46
CA ILE A 54 -28.48 -11.31 -23.35
C ILE A 54 -29.87 -11.03 -22.82
N SER A 55 -30.28 -9.76 -22.86
CA SER A 55 -31.70 -9.38 -22.73
C SER A 55 -32.35 -9.39 -24.11
N ASN A 56 -33.36 -10.21 -24.29
CA ASN A 56 -34.11 -10.38 -25.54
C ASN A 56 -35.63 -10.47 -25.27
N PRO A 57 -36.27 -9.40 -24.77
CA PRO A 57 -37.66 -9.41 -24.35
C PRO A 57 -38.63 -9.60 -25.53
N GLU A 58 -38.25 -9.30 -26.75
CA GLU A 58 -39.03 -9.43 -27.98
C GLU A 58 -38.86 -10.77 -28.68
N ASN A 59 -38.03 -11.68 -28.12
CA ASN A 59 -37.72 -12.99 -28.72
C ASN A 59 -37.24 -12.89 -30.17
N SER A 60 -36.50 -11.84 -30.47
CA SER A 60 -35.84 -11.62 -31.78
C SER A 60 -34.86 -12.72 -32.09
N LYS A 61 -34.60 -12.98 -33.37
CA LYS A 61 -33.55 -13.88 -33.83
C LYS A 61 -32.22 -13.16 -33.78
N LEU A 62 -31.46 -13.41 -32.72
CA LEU A 62 -30.17 -12.81 -32.46
C LEU A 62 -29.02 -13.78 -32.68
N TYR A 63 -27.83 -13.23 -32.98
CA TYR A 63 -26.57 -13.96 -32.93
C TYR A 63 -25.47 -13.05 -32.44
N VAL A 64 -24.35 -13.62 -32.00
CA VAL A 64 -23.19 -12.89 -31.50
C VAL A 64 -22.03 -13.01 -32.50
N GLU A 65 -21.47 -11.90 -32.92
CA GLU A 65 -20.18 -11.85 -33.60
C GLU A 65 -19.10 -11.46 -32.58
N ALA A 66 -18.14 -12.34 -32.35
CA ALA A 66 -17.02 -12.09 -31.47
C ALA A 66 -15.73 -11.88 -32.24
N VAL A 67 -14.97 -10.86 -31.89
CA VAL A 67 -13.71 -10.50 -32.54
C VAL A 67 -12.64 -10.27 -31.50
N LEU A 68 -11.55 -11.00 -31.58
CA LEU A 68 -10.38 -10.81 -30.71
C LEU A 68 -9.31 -10.03 -31.50
N PHE A 69 -8.88 -8.91 -30.96
CA PHE A 69 -7.79 -8.10 -31.49
C PHE A 69 -6.59 -8.16 -30.54
N ASN A 70 -5.39 -8.06 -31.10
CA ASN A 70 -4.19 -7.81 -30.32
C ASN A 70 -4.13 -6.35 -29.85
N ASN A 71 -3.12 -6.00 -29.06
CA ASN A 71 -2.98 -4.64 -28.52
C ASN A 71 -2.71 -3.57 -29.60
N GLU A 72 -2.19 -3.99 -30.75
CA GLU A 72 -1.95 -3.12 -31.91
C GLU A 72 -3.19 -2.97 -32.81
N GLY A 73 -4.31 -3.61 -32.45
CA GLY A 73 -5.56 -3.58 -33.21
C GLY A 73 -5.63 -4.55 -34.40
N ASN A 74 -4.67 -5.49 -34.51
CA ASN A 74 -4.72 -6.49 -35.55
C ASN A 74 -5.66 -7.63 -35.16
N LEU A 75 -6.38 -8.16 -36.17
CA LEU A 75 -7.29 -9.28 -35.98
C LEU A 75 -6.51 -10.57 -35.61
N VAL A 76 -6.89 -11.18 -34.49
CA VAL A 76 -6.36 -12.47 -34.02
C VAL A 76 -7.33 -13.60 -34.33
N LYS A 77 -8.60 -13.42 -33.97
CA LYS A 77 -9.65 -14.42 -34.18
C LYS A 77 -11.01 -13.74 -34.35
N LYS A 78 -11.85 -14.34 -35.21
CA LYS A 78 -13.24 -13.87 -35.38
C LYS A 78 -14.14 -15.07 -35.67
N ASP A 79 -15.31 -15.09 -35.04
CA ASP A 79 -16.35 -16.11 -35.33
C ASP A 79 -17.74 -15.58 -34.95
N VAL A 80 -18.78 -16.37 -35.34
CA VAL A 80 -20.18 -16.07 -35.09
C VAL A 80 -20.81 -17.20 -34.29
N PHE A 81 -21.63 -16.86 -33.31
CA PHE A 81 -22.22 -17.79 -32.35
C PHE A 81 -23.75 -17.56 -32.25
N ASP A 82 -24.50 -18.63 -32.24
CA ASP A 82 -25.96 -18.57 -32.07
C ASP A 82 -26.32 -18.18 -30.65
N VAL A 83 -27.40 -17.41 -30.52
CA VAL A 83 -28.06 -17.11 -29.24
C VAL A 83 -29.15 -18.17 -29.00
N ILE A 84 -28.99 -18.93 -27.91
CA ILE A 84 -29.92 -19.96 -27.45
C ILE A 84 -30.27 -19.65 -26.00
N ASP A 85 -31.58 -19.61 -25.67
CA ASP A 85 -32.06 -19.31 -24.31
C ASP A 85 -31.45 -18.05 -23.72
N ASN A 86 -31.37 -16.98 -24.52
CA ASN A 86 -30.79 -15.70 -24.13
C ASN A 86 -29.31 -15.76 -23.75
N LYS A 87 -28.58 -16.74 -24.27
CA LYS A 87 -27.13 -16.91 -24.05
C LYS A 87 -26.43 -17.25 -25.35
N ALA A 88 -25.17 -16.77 -25.48
CA ALA A 88 -24.24 -17.25 -26.48
C ALA A 88 -22.95 -17.75 -25.80
N ASN A 89 -22.37 -18.83 -26.35
CA ASN A 89 -21.12 -19.37 -25.84
C ASN A 89 -20.05 -19.19 -26.92
N ILE A 90 -19.16 -18.27 -26.70
CA ILE A 90 -17.96 -18.02 -27.50
C ILE A 90 -16.93 -19.09 -27.12
N ASN A 91 -16.29 -19.69 -28.12
CA ASN A 91 -15.19 -20.62 -27.90
C ASN A 91 -14.13 -20.42 -29.01
N PHE A 92 -13.06 -19.73 -28.67
CA PHE A 92 -11.89 -19.54 -29.52
C PHE A 92 -10.81 -20.55 -29.15
N LYS A 93 -10.81 -21.69 -29.83
CA LYS A 93 -9.75 -22.70 -29.71
C LYS A 93 -8.51 -22.29 -30.51
N LEU A 94 -7.34 -22.74 -30.06
CA LEU A 94 -6.09 -22.63 -30.78
C LEU A 94 -5.73 -21.18 -31.19
N ILE A 95 -5.64 -20.29 -30.20
CA ILE A 95 -4.97 -19.00 -30.37
C ILE A 95 -3.47 -19.31 -30.31
N SER A 96 -2.81 -19.31 -31.47
CA SER A 96 -1.42 -19.73 -31.60
C SER A 96 -0.46 -18.64 -31.14
N ASN A 97 0.60 -19.03 -30.41
CA ASN A 97 1.66 -18.15 -29.90
C ASN A 97 1.12 -16.89 -29.21
N PRO A 98 0.25 -17.03 -28.18
CA PRO A 98 -0.29 -15.88 -27.48
C PRO A 98 0.82 -15.11 -26.78
N ILE A 99 0.75 -13.78 -26.82
CA ILE A 99 1.59 -12.95 -25.95
C ILE A 99 0.95 -13.02 -24.56
N LEU A 100 1.71 -13.57 -23.61
CA LEU A 100 1.20 -13.79 -22.27
C LEU A 100 1.22 -12.51 -21.44
N TRP A 101 0.18 -12.35 -20.62
CA TRP A 101 0.12 -11.31 -19.61
C TRP A 101 1.00 -11.71 -18.41
N ASP A 102 1.93 -10.84 -18.02
CA ASP A 102 2.70 -10.99 -16.79
C ASP A 102 2.99 -9.63 -16.15
N THR A 103 3.64 -9.64 -14.97
CA THR A 103 3.90 -8.43 -14.19
C THR A 103 4.92 -7.47 -14.81
N LYS A 104 5.71 -7.91 -15.79
CA LYS A 104 6.70 -7.09 -16.52
C LYS A 104 6.22 -6.71 -17.91
N ASN A 105 5.36 -7.55 -18.51
CA ASN A 105 4.72 -7.33 -19.80
C ASN A 105 3.22 -7.60 -19.69
N PRO A 106 2.43 -6.66 -19.14
CA PRO A 106 1.00 -6.82 -18.92
C PRO A 106 0.21 -6.67 -20.23
N TYR A 107 0.47 -7.60 -21.17
CA TYR A 107 -0.11 -7.56 -22.51
C TYR A 107 -1.59 -7.93 -22.48
N LEU A 108 -2.43 -7.05 -23.03
CA LEU A 108 -3.89 -7.20 -23.05
C LEU A 108 -4.39 -7.22 -24.48
N TYR A 109 -5.19 -8.25 -24.80
CA TYR A 109 -6.00 -8.31 -26.01
C TYR A 109 -7.32 -7.57 -25.81
N ASN A 110 -8.02 -7.24 -26.91
CA ASN A 110 -9.37 -6.69 -26.89
C ASN A 110 -10.34 -7.70 -27.46
N LEU A 111 -11.31 -8.14 -26.68
CA LEU A 111 -12.45 -8.93 -27.14
C LEU A 111 -13.63 -7.97 -27.37
N THR A 112 -14.04 -7.83 -28.63
CA THR A 112 -15.26 -7.13 -29.01
C THR A 112 -16.36 -8.14 -29.26
N VAL A 113 -17.49 -7.99 -28.57
CA VAL A 113 -18.67 -8.83 -28.69
C VAL A 113 -19.81 -7.98 -29.22
N ASN A 114 -20.21 -8.25 -30.47
CA ASN A 114 -21.31 -7.57 -31.14
C ASN A 114 -22.58 -8.42 -31.11
N LEU A 115 -23.64 -7.92 -30.53
CA LEU A 115 -24.98 -8.50 -30.65
C LEU A 115 -25.60 -8.06 -31.98
N LYS A 116 -25.99 -9.04 -32.80
CA LYS A 116 -26.51 -8.82 -34.16
C LYS A 116 -27.96 -9.22 -34.28
N GLU A 117 -28.74 -8.42 -34.98
CA GLU A 117 -30.11 -8.66 -35.43
C GLU A 117 -30.23 -8.32 -36.90
N GLU A 118 -30.68 -9.22 -37.74
CA GLU A 118 -30.81 -9.04 -39.20
C GLU A 118 -29.53 -8.45 -39.88
N GLY A 119 -28.36 -8.86 -39.40
CA GLY A 119 -27.05 -8.41 -39.92
C GLY A 119 -26.56 -7.07 -39.36
N LYS A 120 -27.35 -6.36 -38.57
CA LYS A 120 -26.96 -5.09 -37.95
C LYS A 120 -26.48 -5.29 -36.52
N THR A 121 -25.48 -4.52 -36.08
CA THR A 121 -25.11 -4.48 -34.65
C THR A 121 -26.16 -3.69 -33.88
N VAL A 122 -26.78 -4.32 -32.89
CA VAL A 122 -27.77 -3.71 -31.99
C VAL A 122 -27.16 -3.31 -30.65
N ASP A 123 -26.11 -4.04 -30.21
CA ASP A 123 -25.33 -3.73 -29.01
C ASP A 123 -23.87 -4.21 -29.14
N GLU A 124 -22.97 -3.61 -28.40
CA GLU A 124 -21.54 -3.94 -28.41
C GLU A 124 -20.93 -3.82 -27.01
N VAL A 125 -20.14 -4.83 -26.64
CA VAL A 125 -19.34 -4.84 -25.42
C VAL A 125 -17.89 -5.13 -25.77
N ASN A 126 -16.98 -4.37 -25.14
CA ASN A 126 -15.53 -4.51 -25.30
C ASN A 126 -14.90 -4.86 -23.97
N GLU A 127 -14.11 -5.95 -23.91
CA GLU A 127 -13.40 -6.40 -22.74
C GLU A 127 -11.93 -6.66 -23.00
N LYS A 128 -11.10 -6.37 -21.98
CA LYS A 128 -9.67 -6.68 -22.01
C LYS A 128 -9.44 -8.13 -21.60
N VAL A 129 -8.53 -8.81 -22.29
CA VAL A 129 -8.20 -10.22 -22.03
C VAL A 129 -6.69 -10.37 -21.88
N GLY A 130 -6.26 -10.92 -20.75
CA GLY A 130 -4.87 -11.32 -20.52
C GLY A 130 -4.74 -12.85 -20.45
N PHE A 131 -3.95 -13.45 -21.33
CA PHE A 131 -3.67 -14.88 -21.28
C PHE A 131 -2.56 -15.16 -20.27
N ARG A 132 -2.87 -15.95 -19.25
CA ARG A 132 -1.91 -16.34 -18.21
C ARG A 132 -2.36 -17.59 -17.48
N TRP A 133 -1.43 -18.27 -16.80
CA TRP A 133 -1.70 -19.25 -15.74
C TRP A 133 -0.80 -19.01 -14.56
N PHE A 134 -1.18 -19.49 -13.38
CA PHE A 134 -0.38 -19.39 -12.17
C PHE A 134 -0.51 -20.61 -11.28
N GLU A 135 0.48 -20.81 -10.43
CA GLU A 135 0.53 -21.96 -9.53
C GLU A 135 1.19 -21.59 -8.20
N PHE A 136 0.57 -22.01 -7.11
CA PHE A 136 1.20 -22.07 -5.80
C PHE A 136 1.74 -23.49 -5.62
N LYS A 137 3.05 -23.65 -5.44
CA LYS A 137 3.66 -24.95 -5.17
C LYS A 137 3.48 -25.31 -3.69
N ASP A 138 3.19 -26.58 -3.42
CA ASP A 138 3.08 -27.09 -2.07
C ASP A 138 4.38 -26.83 -1.30
N TYR A 139 4.26 -26.11 -0.17
CA TYR A 139 5.41 -25.68 0.67
C TYR A 139 6.53 -24.95 -0.09
N GLY A 140 6.19 -24.31 -1.19
CA GLY A 140 7.14 -23.75 -2.13
C GLY A 140 6.75 -22.38 -2.68
N ALA A 141 7.41 -21.99 -3.79
CA ALA A 141 7.26 -20.68 -4.41
C ALA A 141 5.99 -20.59 -5.27
N PHE A 142 5.64 -19.34 -5.64
CA PHE A 142 4.61 -19.02 -6.62
C PHE A 142 5.23 -18.95 -8.03
N TYR A 143 4.45 -19.39 -9.02
CA TYR A 143 4.81 -19.36 -10.44
C TYR A 143 3.74 -18.65 -11.26
N LEU A 144 4.18 -17.82 -12.21
CA LEU A 144 3.34 -17.20 -13.21
C LEU A 144 3.88 -17.60 -14.59
N ASN A 145 3.01 -18.13 -15.46
CA ASN A 145 3.38 -18.59 -16.80
C ASN A 145 4.60 -19.56 -16.80
N GLY A 146 4.63 -20.45 -15.80
CA GLY A 146 5.72 -21.39 -15.63
C GLY A 146 7.02 -20.82 -15.06
N ASN A 147 7.12 -19.50 -14.90
CA ASN A 147 8.28 -18.83 -14.32
C ASN A 147 8.07 -18.54 -12.85
N ARG A 148 9.10 -18.79 -12.03
CA ARG A 148 9.05 -18.44 -10.63
C ARG A 148 8.93 -16.93 -10.46
N LEU A 149 7.93 -16.50 -9.68
CA LEU A 149 7.71 -15.10 -9.33
C LEU A 149 7.58 -14.95 -7.81
N LYS A 150 8.35 -14.05 -7.20
CA LYS A 150 8.13 -13.66 -5.82
C LYS A 150 7.08 -12.56 -5.79
N LEU A 151 6.02 -12.74 -4.99
CA LEU A 151 4.99 -11.74 -4.80
C LEU A 151 5.53 -10.63 -3.88
N ARG A 152 5.76 -9.45 -4.46
CA ARG A 152 6.27 -8.25 -3.79
C ARG A 152 5.14 -7.26 -3.66
N GLY A 153 4.53 -7.18 -2.50
CA GLY A 153 3.26 -6.51 -2.35
C GLY A 153 3.15 -5.52 -1.21
N THR A 154 2.08 -4.76 -1.29
CA THR A 154 1.60 -3.86 -0.26
C THR A 154 0.08 -3.91 -0.19
N HIS A 155 -0.51 -3.26 0.82
CA HIS A 155 -1.95 -3.10 0.97
C HIS A 155 -2.39 -1.71 0.57
N ARG A 156 -3.61 -1.61 0.04
CA ARG A 156 -4.22 -0.33 -0.24
C ARG A 156 -5.57 -0.19 0.44
N HIS A 157 -5.72 0.86 1.27
CA HIS A 157 -7.04 1.40 1.64
C HIS A 157 -7.50 2.42 0.59
N GLU A 158 -8.80 2.44 0.30
CA GLU A 158 -9.41 3.41 -0.62
C GLU A 158 -9.67 4.71 0.11
N GLU A 159 -8.60 5.50 0.26
CA GLU A 159 -8.65 6.76 0.99
C GLU A 159 -7.57 7.75 0.52
N HIS A 160 -7.91 9.04 0.49
CA HIS A 160 -6.96 10.11 0.25
C HIS A 160 -7.27 11.34 1.11
N ALA A 161 -6.24 12.10 1.50
CA ALA A 161 -6.39 13.30 2.31
C ALA A 161 -7.35 14.29 1.69
N GLY A 162 -8.27 14.83 2.49
CA GLY A 162 -9.23 15.86 2.10
C GLY A 162 -10.52 15.34 1.45
N VAL A 163 -10.53 14.11 0.92
CA VAL A 163 -11.70 13.54 0.23
C VAL A 163 -12.19 12.21 0.84
N GLY A 164 -11.43 11.62 1.78
CA GLY A 164 -11.74 10.31 2.32
C GLY A 164 -11.77 9.25 1.20
N SER A 165 -12.82 8.44 1.13
CA SER A 165 -12.98 7.43 0.06
C SER A 165 -13.63 7.96 -1.22
N ALA A 166 -14.07 9.24 -1.27
CA ALA A 166 -14.63 9.84 -2.49
C ALA A 166 -13.53 10.31 -3.45
N MET A 167 -12.69 9.37 -3.85
CA MET A 167 -11.54 9.60 -4.71
C MET A 167 -11.94 9.62 -6.19
N SER A 168 -11.23 10.42 -6.98
CA SER A 168 -11.34 10.39 -8.44
C SER A 168 -10.53 9.23 -9.05
N ASN A 169 -10.90 8.80 -10.26
CA ASN A 169 -10.16 7.78 -11.02
C ASN A 169 -8.67 8.15 -11.18
N ARG A 170 -8.37 9.45 -11.33
CA ARG A 170 -6.98 9.94 -11.37
C ARG A 170 -6.21 9.66 -10.08
N GLN A 171 -6.85 9.85 -8.92
CA GLN A 171 -6.22 9.58 -7.62
C GLN A 171 -6.04 8.07 -7.40
N HIS A 172 -7.04 7.25 -7.79
CA HIS A 172 -6.92 5.80 -7.77
C HIS A 172 -5.73 5.31 -8.59
N ARG A 173 -5.63 5.78 -9.85
CA ARG A 173 -4.53 5.40 -10.75
C ARG A 173 -3.17 5.85 -10.24
N ALA A 174 -3.06 7.07 -9.71
CA ALA A 174 -1.81 7.59 -9.15
C ALA A 174 -1.27 6.74 -7.99
N ASP A 175 -2.14 6.19 -7.14
CA ASP A 175 -1.73 5.24 -6.10
C ASP A 175 -1.11 3.97 -6.72
N MET A 176 -1.74 3.40 -7.74
CA MET A 176 -1.27 2.17 -8.38
C MET A 176 0.03 2.38 -9.16
N GLU A 177 0.17 3.52 -9.82
CA GLU A 177 1.41 3.91 -10.52
C GLU A 177 2.57 4.07 -9.52
N LEU A 178 2.32 4.67 -8.36
CA LEU A 178 3.34 4.82 -7.32
C LEU A 178 3.70 3.48 -6.66
N ILE A 179 2.73 2.59 -6.45
CA ILE A 179 2.97 1.20 -6.01
C ILE A 179 3.86 0.48 -7.05
N LYS A 180 3.57 0.65 -8.32
CA LYS A 180 4.38 0.07 -9.39
C LYS A 180 5.79 0.67 -9.48
N ASP A 181 5.93 1.99 -9.33
CA ASP A 181 7.24 2.67 -9.29
C ASP A 181 8.12 2.19 -8.14
N MET A 182 7.53 1.85 -7.00
CA MET A 182 8.25 1.20 -5.90
C MET A 182 8.82 -0.18 -6.30
N GLY A 183 8.33 -0.79 -7.38
CA GLY A 183 8.74 -2.10 -7.88
C GLY A 183 7.86 -3.25 -7.40
N ALA A 184 6.70 -2.97 -6.84
CA ALA A 184 5.72 -3.99 -6.49
C ALA A 184 5.14 -4.69 -7.73
N ASN A 185 4.75 -5.95 -7.56
CA ASN A 185 4.06 -6.76 -8.57
C ASN A 185 2.78 -7.40 -8.02
N PHE A 186 2.42 -7.08 -6.79
CA PHE A 186 1.29 -7.63 -6.07
C PHE A 186 0.65 -6.57 -5.17
N VAL A 187 -0.68 -6.59 -5.05
CA VAL A 187 -1.42 -5.72 -4.13
C VAL A 187 -2.55 -6.50 -3.48
N ARG A 188 -2.72 -6.31 -2.16
CA ARG A 188 -3.92 -6.76 -1.46
C ARG A 188 -4.85 -5.57 -1.29
N LEU A 189 -6.04 -5.67 -1.87
CA LEU A 189 -7.11 -4.68 -1.73
C LEU A 189 -7.84 -4.95 -0.41
N ALA A 190 -7.37 -4.34 0.63
CA ALA A 190 -7.83 -4.60 1.99
C ALA A 190 -8.59 -3.39 2.56
N HIS A 191 -9.70 -3.64 3.24
CA HIS A 191 -10.30 -4.98 3.52
C HIS A 191 -11.65 -5.09 2.82
N TYR A 192 -11.73 -4.65 1.57
CA TYR A 192 -12.97 -4.54 0.79
C TYR A 192 -12.65 -4.34 -0.70
N PRO A 193 -13.58 -4.67 -1.61
CA PRO A 193 -13.46 -4.37 -3.03
C PRO A 193 -13.34 -2.88 -3.26
N GLN A 194 -12.51 -2.49 -4.20
CA GLN A 194 -12.21 -1.09 -4.46
C GLN A 194 -12.81 -0.61 -5.78
N ASP A 195 -12.54 0.65 -6.15
CA ASP A 195 -13.06 1.25 -7.36
C ASP A 195 -12.65 0.46 -8.62
N PRO A 196 -13.51 0.35 -9.65
CA PRO A 196 -13.17 -0.35 -10.90
C PRO A 196 -11.88 0.14 -11.60
N GLU A 197 -11.50 1.41 -11.40
CA GLU A 197 -10.24 1.94 -11.94
C GLU A 197 -9.01 1.22 -11.35
N ILE A 198 -9.09 0.72 -10.12
CA ILE A 198 -7.99 0.00 -9.49
C ILE A 198 -7.71 -1.31 -10.22
N TYR A 199 -8.74 -2.08 -10.57
CA TYR A 199 -8.56 -3.34 -11.29
C TYR A 199 -8.04 -3.10 -12.71
N ARG A 200 -8.57 -2.07 -13.42
CA ARG A 200 -8.03 -1.66 -14.73
C ARG A 200 -6.56 -1.27 -14.64
N ALA A 201 -6.20 -0.47 -13.63
CA ALA A 201 -4.81 -0.09 -13.41
C ALA A 201 -3.92 -1.31 -13.10
N CYS A 202 -4.40 -2.28 -12.30
CA CYS A 202 -3.67 -3.52 -12.02
C CYS A 202 -3.44 -4.35 -13.29
N ASP A 203 -4.46 -4.49 -14.14
CA ASP A 203 -4.35 -5.19 -15.41
C ASP A 203 -3.30 -4.55 -16.34
N GLU A 204 -3.31 -3.23 -16.43
CA GLU A 204 -2.45 -2.46 -17.34
C GLU A 204 -1.01 -2.31 -16.81
N LEU A 205 -0.84 -2.22 -15.49
CA LEU A 205 0.47 -2.05 -14.85
C LEU A 205 1.15 -3.38 -14.49
N GLY A 206 0.44 -4.51 -14.60
CA GLY A 206 0.98 -5.82 -14.21
C GLY A 206 1.11 -5.97 -12.69
N LEU A 207 0.06 -5.67 -11.96
CA LEU A 207 -0.04 -5.89 -10.52
C LEU A 207 -1.03 -7.03 -10.25
N LEU A 208 -0.54 -8.14 -9.69
CA LEU A 208 -1.40 -9.23 -9.25
C LEU A 208 -2.23 -8.81 -8.04
N VAL A 209 -3.48 -9.28 -7.96
CA VAL A 209 -4.46 -8.82 -6.97
C VAL A 209 -4.93 -9.95 -6.08
N TRP A 210 -4.93 -9.69 -4.78
CA TRP A 210 -5.72 -10.35 -3.75
C TRP A 210 -6.92 -9.46 -3.47
N ASP A 211 -8.11 -9.83 -3.95
CA ASP A 211 -9.35 -9.14 -3.69
C ASP A 211 -10.05 -9.72 -2.46
N GLU A 212 -10.70 -8.89 -1.65
CA GLU A 212 -11.12 -9.32 -0.31
C GLU A 212 -12.59 -9.00 -0.03
N LEU A 213 -13.33 -10.03 0.41
CA LEU A 213 -14.65 -9.87 1.00
C LEU A 213 -14.53 -8.99 2.25
N PRO A 214 -15.38 -7.96 2.43
CA PRO A 214 -15.28 -7.03 3.55
C PRO A 214 -15.66 -7.63 4.91
N TRP A 215 -15.41 -8.91 5.11
CA TRP A 215 -15.52 -9.57 6.41
C TRP A 215 -14.22 -9.38 7.20
N CYS A 216 -14.05 -8.14 7.71
CA CYS A 216 -12.93 -7.78 8.54
C CYS A 216 -13.38 -7.64 9.99
N ARG A 217 -13.04 -8.62 10.86
CA ARG A 217 -13.48 -8.69 12.24
C ARG A 217 -15.02 -8.88 12.36
N GLY A 218 -15.56 -8.72 13.54
CA GLY A 218 -17.01 -8.70 13.82
C GLY A 218 -17.65 -10.06 14.06
N GLY A 219 -16.92 -11.16 13.85
CA GLY A 219 -17.48 -12.50 14.03
C GLY A 219 -18.53 -12.88 12.97
N ILE A 220 -19.26 -13.97 13.22
CA ILE A 220 -20.38 -14.41 12.39
C ILE A 220 -21.69 -13.78 12.91
N GLY A 221 -22.55 -13.35 11.98
CA GLY A 221 -23.85 -12.76 12.29
C GLY A 221 -25.02 -13.72 12.15
N ASN A 222 -26.23 -13.15 12.14
CA ASN A 222 -27.49 -13.87 11.96
C ASN A 222 -27.71 -14.28 10.48
N ASP A 223 -28.87 -14.90 10.15
CA ASP A 223 -29.15 -15.36 8.81
C ASP A 223 -29.20 -14.24 7.77
N ASN A 224 -29.71 -13.05 8.10
CA ASN A 224 -29.69 -11.90 7.19
C ASN A 224 -28.25 -11.46 6.89
N TRP A 225 -27.39 -11.43 7.91
CA TRP A 225 -25.97 -11.15 7.76
C TRP A 225 -25.29 -12.16 6.83
N LYS A 226 -25.57 -13.47 6.99
CA LYS A 226 -25.04 -14.53 6.12
C LYS A 226 -25.49 -14.38 4.67
N ILE A 227 -26.78 -14.09 4.45
CA ILE A 227 -27.31 -13.85 3.11
C ILE A 227 -26.62 -12.66 2.46
N ASN A 228 -26.46 -11.53 3.17
CA ASN A 228 -25.80 -10.35 2.67
C ASN A 228 -24.31 -10.61 2.36
N THR A 229 -23.60 -11.29 3.25
CA THR A 229 -22.19 -11.65 3.05
C THR A 229 -21.99 -12.53 1.81
N LYS A 230 -22.86 -13.53 1.62
CA LYS A 230 -22.83 -14.40 0.45
C LYS A 230 -23.15 -13.66 -0.85
N ASN A 231 -24.11 -12.72 -0.81
CA ASN A 231 -24.40 -11.85 -1.95
C ASN A 231 -23.20 -10.95 -2.29
N MET A 232 -22.54 -10.35 -1.29
CA MET A 232 -21.34 -9.55 -1.51
C MET A 232 -20.21 -10.38 -2.14
N LEU A 233 -19.98 -11.62 -1.69
CA LEU A 233 -18.98 -12.49 -2.29
C LEU A 233 -19.29 -12.78 -3.77
N ARG A 234 -20.56 -13.05 -4.08
CA ARG A 234 -21.00 -13.24 -5.47
C ARG A 234 -20.74 -12.00 -6.32
N GLU A 235 -21.14 -10.82 -5.83
CA GLU A 235 -20.98 -9.55 -6.53
C GLU A 235 -19.50 -9.21 -6.78
N ILE A 236 -18.61 -9.42 -5.81
CA ILE A 236 -17.16 -9.22 -5.96
C ILE A 236 -16.62 -10.11 -7.08
N ILE A 237 -16.96 -11.40 -7.05
CA ILE A 237 -16.49 -12.36 -8.05
C ILE A 237 -17.06 -12.03 -9.43
N GLU A 238 -18.36 -11.76 -9.55
CA GLU A 238 -19.00 -11.44 -10.83
C GLU A 238 -18.45 -10.15 -11.45
N GLN A 239 -18.32 -9.07 -10.66
CA GLN A 239 -17.82 -7.78 -11.14
C GLN A 239 -16.36 -7.83 -11.59
N ASN A 240 -15.51 -8.59 -10.88
CA ASN A 240 -14.07 -8.59 -11.11
C ASN A 240 -13.58 -9.85 -11.84
N TYR A 241 -14.49 -10.68 -12.34
CA TYR A 241 -14.19 -11.97 -12.96
C TYR A 241 -13.24 -11.87 -14.15
N ASN A 242 -13.42 -10.87 -15.01
CA ASN A 242 -12.69 -10.73 -16.27
C ASN A 242 -11.27 -10.15 -16.11
N HIS A 243 -10.91 -9.64 -14.92
CA HIS A 243 -9.59 -9.05 -14.67
C HIS A 243 -8.49 -10.11 -14.57
N PRO A 244 -7.49 -10.12 -15.50
CA PRO A 244 -6.38 -11.08 -15.46
C PRO A 244 -5.46 -10.86 -14.25
N SER A 245 -5.43 -9.66 -13.68
CA SER A 245 -4.64 -9.33 -12.48
C SER A 245 -5.12 -10.07 -11.23
N VAL A 246 -6.42 -10.34 -11.09
CA VAL A 246 -6.98 -11.02 -9.92
C VAL A 246 -6.58 -12.50 -9.90
N ILE A 247 -5.96 -12.95 -8.80
CA ILE A 247 -5.52 -14.34 -8.61
C ILE A 247 -6.08 -14.99 -7.34
N ILE A 248 -6.56 -14.20 -6.39
CA ILE A 248 -7.07 -14.67 -5.09
C ILE A 248 -8.35 -13.94 -4.73
N TRP A 249 -9.37 -14.72 -4.31
CA TRP A 249 -10.56 -14.28 -3.63
C TRP A 249 -10.42 -14.55 -2.13
N SER A 250 -10.17 -13.51 -1.35
CA SER A 250 -10.06 -13.64 0.11
C SER A 250 -11.44 -13.60 0.74
N LEU A 251 -11.68 -14.56 1.64
CA LEU A 251 -12.98 -14.72 2.31
C LEU A 251 -13.09 -13.94 3.62
N GLY A 252 -12.00 -13.27 4.04
CA GLY A 252 -12.02 -12.38 5.21
C GLY A 252 -10.68 -12.21 5.90
N ASN A 253 -10.70 -11.35 6.93
CA ASN A 253 -9.55 -10.97 7.74
C ASN A 253 -9.90 -10.93 9.22
N GLU A 254 -9.15 -11.63 10.09
CA GLU A 254 -9.34 -11.59 11.54
C GLU A 254 -10.80 -11.85 11.98
N ILE A 255 -11.50 -12.71 11.29
CA ILE A 255 -12.97 -12.85 11.30
C ILE A 255 -13.58 -13.14 12.70
N TYR A 256 -12.83 -13.80 13.58
CA TYR A 256 -13.28 -14.14 14.95
C TYR A 256 -13.13 -12.97 15.93
N TRP A 257 -12.42 -11.91 15.56
CA TRP A 257 -12.03 -10.86 16.51
C TRP A 257 -13.11 -9.80 16.67
N LEU A 258 -13.37 -9.35 17.93
CA LEU A 258 -14.32 -8.30 18.29
C LEU A 258 -15.74 -8.56 17.72
N PRO A 259 -16.41 -9.66 18.11
CA PRO A 259 -17.71 -10.01 17.53
C PRO A 259 -18.77 -8.91 17.75
N ASP A 260 -19.61 -8.68 16.72
CA ASP A 260 -20.72 -7.74 16.75
C ASP A 260 -21.99 -8.38 17.34
N PHE A 261 -22.07 -9.70 17.28
CA PHE A 261 -23.17 -10.51 17.82
C PHE A 261 -22.67 -11.40 18.95
N GLU A 262 -23.55 -11.70 19.92
CA GLU A 262 -23.25 -12.67 20.95
C GLU A 262 -22.98 -14.06 20.34
N GLY A 263 -21.87 -14.68 20.72
CA GLY A 263 -21.41 -15.96 20.15
C GLY A 263 -20.93 -15.87 18.70
N GLY A 264 -20.68 -14.66 18.18
CA GLY A 264 -20.15 -14.47 16.84
C GLY A 264 -18.69 -14.90 16.66
N ASP A 265 -17.99 -15.16 17.76
CA ASP A 265 -16.63 -15.71 17.83
C ASP A 265 -16.58 -17.24 18.02
N ASP A 266 -17.73 -17.92 17.95
CA ASP A 266 -17.82 -19.37 18.01
C ASP A 266 -17.06 -20.00 16.82
N ILE A 267 -15.98 -20.71 17.14
CA ILE A 267 -15.02 -21.24 16.16
C ILE A 267 -15.67 -22.25 15.22
N ASP A 268 -16.55 -23.13 15.73
CA ASP A 268 -17.20 -24.16 14.90
C ASP A 268 -18.15 -23.51 13.89
N LYS A 269 -18.95 -22.54 14.32
CA LYS A 269 -19.82 -21.79 13.39
C LYS A 269 -19.03 -20.98 12.36
N LEU A 270 -17.91 -20.39 12.76
CA LEU A 270 -17.01 -19.68 11.86
C LEU A 270 -16.44 -20.62 10.80
N LYS A 271 -15.98 -21.81 11.19
CA LYS A 271 -15.47 -22.84 10.28
C LYS A 271 -16.52 -23.35 9.31
N ASP A 272 -17.72 -23.66 9.81
CA ASP A 272 -18.84 -24.12 8.98
C ASP A 272 -19.20 -23.09 7.91
N TYR A 273 -19.32 -21.84 8.31
CA TYR A 273 -19.66 -20.77 7.36
C TYR A 273 -18.50 -20.41 6.41
N LEU A 274 -17.25 -20.43 6.87
CA LEU A 274 -16.10 -20.28 6.00
C LEU A 274 -16.03 -21.39 4.96
N THR A 275 -16.38 -22.63 5.34
CA THR A 275 -16.46 -23.77 4.41
C THR A 275 -17.56 -23.55 3.36
N GLU A 276 -18.72 -23.05 3.77
CA GLU A 276 -19.80 -22.71 2.83
C GLU A 276 -19.35 -21.62 1.83
N LEU A 277 -18.71 -20.54 2.31
CA LEU A 277 -18.20 -19.46 1.46
C LEU A 277 -17.10 -19.95 0.52
N ASN A 278 -16.19 -20.80 1.00
CA ASN A 278 -15.12 -21.37 0.19
C ASN A 278 -15.67 -22.22 -0.97
N ASN A 279 -16.63 -23.11 -0.69
CA ASN A 279 -17.28 -23.93 -1.70
C ASN A 279 -18.03 -23.04 -2.71
N TYR A 280 -18.73 -22.01 -2.23
CA TYR A 280 -19.46 -21.09 -3.08
C TYR A 280 -18.54 -20.24 -3.98
N ALA A 281 -17.40 -19.80 -3.46
CA ALA A 281 -16.41 -19.09 -4.28
C ALA A 281 -15.88 -19.98 -5.41
N HIS A 282 -15.58 -21.26 -5.14
CA HIS A 282 -15.13 -22.23 -6.17
C HIS A 282 -16.23 -22.64 -7.14
N GLU A 283 -17.51 -22.60 -6.74
CA GLU A 283 -18.63 -22.78 -7.65
C GLU A 283 -18.73 -21.62 -8.66
N LEU A 284 -18.53 -20.39 -8.18
CA LEU A 284 -18.56 -19.19 -9.02
C LEU A 284 -17.30 -19.07 -9.91
N ASP A 285 -16.13 -19.40 -9.36
CA ASP A 285 -14.84 -19.34 -10.03
C ASP A 285 -13.93 -20.52 -9.66
N PRO A 286 -13.88 -21.57 -10.46
CA PRO A 286 -13.05 -22.75 -10.19
C PRO A 286 -11.55 -22.54 -10.50
N TYR A 287 -11.15 -21.40 -11.04
CA TYR A 287 -9.78 -21.17 -11.54
C TYR A 287 -8.92 -20.42 -10.54
N ARG A 288 -9.50 -19.46 -9.79
CA ARG A 288 -8.76 -18.66 -8.84
C ARG A 288 -8.74 -19.30 -7.45
N LYS A 289 -7.78 -18.88 -6.65
CA LYS A 289 -7.56 -19.39 -5.30
C LYS A 289 -8.39 -18.64 -4.28
N THR A 290 -8.86 -19.33 -3.24
CA THR A 290 -9.43 -18.70 -2.05
C THR A 290 -8.35 -18.47 -1.00
N ALA A 291 -8.56 -17.48 -0.11
CA ALA A 291 -7.64 -17.21 0.98
C ALA A 291 -8.35 -16.69 2.23
N ILE A 292 -7.65 -16.74 3.35
CA ILE A 292 -8.03 -16.04 4.59
C ILE A 292 -6.77 -15.60 5.36
N ARG A 293 -6.89 -14.51 6.11
CA ARG A 293 -5.81 -14.06 6.99
C ARG A 293 -6.18 -14.20 8.47
N LYS A 294 -5.24 -14.73 9.27
CA LYS A 294 -5.27 -14.79 10.74
C LYS A 294 -6.49 -15.51 11.35
N PHE A 295 -7.05 -16.46 10.64
CA PHE A 295 -8.00 -17.41 11.21
C PHE A 295 -7.38 -18.82 11.12
N TYR A 296 -6.62 -19.18 12.13
CA TYR A 296 -5.76 -20.37 12.15
C TYR A 296 -6.56 -21.66 12.07
N GLU A 297 -7.70 -21.71 12.72
CA GLU A 297 -8.61 -22.85 12.78
C GLU A 297 -9.29 -23.17 11.43
N GLY A 298 -9.27 -22.20 10.51
CA GLY A 298 -9.77 -22.36 9.14
C GLY A 298 -8.69 -22.39 8.07
N SER A 299 -7.42 -22.54 8.47
CA SER A 299 -6.26 -22.49 7.56
C SER A 299 -6.24 -23.63 6.52
N ASP A 300 -6.90 -24.73 6.79
CA ASP A 300 -7.06 -25.93 5.93
C ASP A 300 -8.32 -25.90 5.06
N ILE A 301 -9.22 -24.91 5.25
CA ILE A 301 -10.45 -24.75 4.47
C ILE A 301 -10.17 -24.02 3.15
N VAL A 302 -9.28 -23.03 3.19
CA VAL A 302 -8.96 -22.19 2.02
C VAL A 302 -7.70 -22.68 1.28
N ASP A 303 -7.52 -22.24 0.05
CA ASP A 303 -6.33 -22.63 -0.74
C ASP A 303 -5.03 -21.98 -0.23
N VAL A 304 -5.09 -20.72 0.21
CA VAL A 304 -3.92 -19.93 0.62
C VAL A 304 -4.15 -19.35 2.01
N PHE A 305 -3.20 -19.55 2.92
CA PHE A 305 -3.30 -19.02 4.27
C PHE A 305 -2.24 -17.97 4.58
N SER A 306 -2.66 -16.89 5.26
CA SER A 306 -1.75 -15.85 5.75
C SER A 306 -1.76 -15.77 7.28
N PRO A 307 -0.71 -16.25 7.96
CA PRO A 307 -0.57 -16.08 9.40
C PRO A 307 -0.19 -14.63 9.76
N SER A 308 -0.35 -14.29 11.04
CA SER A 308 0.01 -12.98 11.58
C SER A 308 1.46 -12.97 12.07
N ILE A 309 2.34 -12.24 11.38
CA ILE A 309 3.75 -12.06 11.75
C ILE A 309 4.06 -10.57 11.85
N TRP A 310 4.21 -10.06 13.07
CA TRP A 310 4.48 -8.65 13.34
C TRP A 310 5.79 -8.47 14.12
N SER A 311 6.82 -9.21 13.71
CA SER A 311 8.14 -9.14 14.32
C SER A 311 8.72 -7.72 14.27
N GLY A 312 9.05 -7.19 15.45
CA GLY A 312 9.60 -5.86 15.61
C GLY A 312 8.58 -4.73 15.72
N TRP A 313 7.27 -5.05 15.74
CA TRP A 313 6.25 -4.02 15.99
C TRP A 313 5.32 -4.42 17.14
N TYR A 314 4.40 -5.36 16.93
CA TYR A 314 3.51 -5.83 17.99
C TYR A 314 4.10 -6.95 18.83
N SER A 315 5.17 -7.60 18.37
CA SER A 315 5.83 -8.68 19.10
C SER A 315 7.33 -8.75 18.84
N GLY A 316 8.11 -8.92 19.89
CA GLY A 316 9.55 -9.18 19.83
C GLY A 316 10.34 -8.11 19.07
N SER A 317 11.45 -8.53 18.50
CA SER A 317 12.34 -7.69 17.68
C SER A 317 12.22 -8.02 16.19
N TYR A 318 12.64 -7.11 15.31
CA TYR A 318 12.60 -7.38 13.88
C TYR A 318 13.55 -8.52 13.46
N LYS A 319 14.61 -8.80 14.24
CA LYS A 319 15.50 -9.94 13.98
C LYS A 319 14.83 -11.30 14.17
N SER A 320 13.70 -11.38 14.87
CA SER A 320 12.93 -12.60 15.02
C SER A 320 12.17 -13.02 13.75
N TYR A 321 12.10 -12.17 12.73
CA TYR A 321 11.33 -12.38 11.51
C TYR A 321 11.69 -13.67 10.77
N GLN A 322 12.99 -13.96 10.60
CA GLN A 322 13.47 -15.18 9.93
C GLN A 322 12.87 -16.44 10.57
N LYS A 323 12.93 -16.52 11.91
CA LYS A 323 12.42 -17.68 12.65
C LYS A 323 10.92 -17.89 12.46
N ALA A 324 10.15 -16.79 12.44
CA ALA A 324 8.70 -16.84 12.24
C ALA A 324 8.35 -17.31 10.82
N VAL A 325 9.01 -16.77 9.80
CA VAL A 325 8.81 -17.17 8.40
C VAL A 325 9.16 -18.64 8.19
N ASP A 326 10.31 -19.10 8.72
CA ASP A 326 10.75 -20.48 8.58
C ASP A 326 9.81 -21.49 9.26
N LYS A 327 9.17 -21.09 10.36
CA LYS A 327 8.11 -21.88 11.00
C LYS A 327 6.92 -22.04 10.08
N TYR A 328 6.32 -20.95 9.65
CA TYR A 328 5.05 -20.96 8.93
C TYR A 328 5.14 -21.50 7.50
N LYS A 329 6.29 -21.34 6.82
CA LYS A 329 6.53 -22.01 5.52
C LYS A 329 6.49 -23.55 5.61
N LYS A 330 6.82 -24.11 6.76
CA LYS A 330 6.76 -25.57 6.99
C LYS A 330 5.39 -26.03 7.45
N GLU A 331 4.64 -25.15 8.08
CA GLU A 331 3.35 -25.46 8.68
C GLU A 331 2.22 -25.40 7.65
N TYR A 332 2.20 -24.39 6.77
CA TYR A 332 1.12 -24.17 5.83
C TYR A 332 1.51 -24.53 4.40
N LYS A 333 0.63 -25.29 3.75
CA LYS A 333 0.82 -25.80 2.38
C LYS A 333 1.06 -24.67 1.38
N HIS A 334 0.21 -23.64 1.37
CA HIS A 334 0.37 -22.44 0.58
C HIS A 334 0.40 -21.22 1.52
N PHE A 335 1.61 -20.86 1.93
CA PHE A 335 1.86 -19.76 2.84
C PHE A 335 2.11 -18.47 2.08
N LEU A 336 1.35 -17.41 2.41
CA LEU A 336 1.61 -16.05 1.90
C LEU A 336 1.56 -15.05 3.06
N HIS A 337 2.62 -14.28 3.27
CA HIS A 337 2.70 -13.34 4.38
C HIS A 337 2.11 -11.98 4.01
N THR A 338 0.84 -11.74 4.32
CA THR A 338 0.13 -10.55 3.86
C THR A 338 -0.12 -9.50 4.95
N GLU A 339 0.65 -9.35 5.95
CA GLU A 339 0.68 -8.17 6.82
C GLU A 339 1.91 -8.15 7.69
N TYR A 340 2.72 -7.12 7.58
CA TYR A 340 3.84 -6.81 8.45
C TYR A 340 4.21 -5.33 8.35
N GLY A 341 4.94 -4.83 9.32
CA GLY A 341 5.43 -3.46 9.31
C GLY A 341 5.37 -2.78 10.66
N GLY A 342 5.31 -1.48 10.65
CA GLY A 342 5.22 -0.63 11.81
C GLY A 342 4.88 0.80 11.39
N SER A 343 4.68 1.69 12.36
CA SER A 343 4.36 3.10 12.11
C SER A 343 5.59 3.98 12.20
N SER A 344 5.63 5.04 11.40
CA SER A 344 6.58 6.14 11.56
C SER A 344 5.89 7.49 11.43
N HIS A 345 6.40 8.47 12.16
CA HIS A 345 5.96 9.85 12.05
C HIS A 345 6.94 10.62 11.17
N VAL A 346 6.47 11.16 10.04
CA VAL A 346 7.29 11.82 9.03
C VAL A 346 8.17 12.91 9.64
N GLY A 347 9.48 12.84 9.39
CA GLY A 347 10.48 13.77 9.88
C GLY A 347 10.90 13.54 11.34
N ARG A 348 10.40 12.49 12.01
CA ARG A 348 10.89 12.08 13.34
C ARG A 348 12.10 11.16 13.16
N HIS A 349 13.24 11.62 13.63
CA HIS A 349 14.52 10.92 13.50
C HIS A 349 15.27 10.87 14.83
N THR A 350 16.04 9.80 15.01
CA THR A 350 16.93 9.61 16.15
C THR A 350 18.26 9.00 15.71
N GLU A 351 19.35 9.38 16.40
CA GLU A 351 20.65 8.72 16.24
C GLU A 351 20.70 7.35 16.94
N ASN A 352 19.69 7.04 17.77
CA ASN A 352 19.63 5.86 18.64
C ASN A 352 18.27 5.15 18.51
N PRO A 353 17.91 4.61 17.34
CA PRO A 353 16.68 3.83 17.19
C PRO A 353 16.73 2.57 18.06
N ILE A 354 15.57 2.01 18.41
CA ILE A 354 15.50 0.69 19.06
C ILE A 354 16.24 -0.31 18.18
N THR A 355 17.14 -1.08 18.77
CA THR A 355 17.96 -2.04 18.03
C THR A 355 17.16 -3.24 17.55
N GLY A 356 17.72 -4.01 16.61
CA GLY A 356 17.14 -5.25 16.12
C GLY A 356 16.91 -6.34 17.17
N GLU A 357 17.49 -6.20 18.35
CA GLU A 357 17.24 -7.03 19.53
C GLU A 357 16.11 -6.47 20.42
N GLY A 358 15.48 -5.35 20.06
CA GLY A 358 14.47 -4.68 20.86
C GLY A 358 15.06 -3.95 22.08
N LYS A 359 16.26 -3.38 21.96
CA LYS A 359 16.96 -2.65 23.03
C LYS A 359 17.09 -1.19 22.70
N ILE A 360 17.01 -0.33 23.71
CA ILE A 360 17.28 1.10 23.59
C ILE A 360 18.74 1.37 23.99
N GLN A 361 19.46 2.11 23.16
CA GLN A 361 20.80 2.62 23.45
C GLN A 361 20.76 4.14 23.47
N ALA A 362 21.33 4.75 24.51
CA ALA A 362 21.42 6.21 24.63
C ALA A 362 22.88 6.64 24.53
N ASP A 363 23.15 7.67 23.74
CA ASP A 363 24.48 8.27 23.60
C ASP A 363 24.70 9.50 24.51
N GLY A 364 23.71 9.83 25.35
CA GLY A 364 23.72 10.99 26.24
C GLY A 364 23.40 12.33 25.57
N TRP A 365 23.13 12.34 24.25
CA TRP A 365 22.76 13.55 23.51
C TRP A 365 21.26 13.67 23.29
N GLU A 366 20.53 12.58 23.35
CA GLU A 366 19.08 12.54 23.31
C GLU A 366 18.50 12.18 24.69
N GLU A 367 17.32 12.67 25.00
CA GLU A 367 16.59 12.24 26.20
C GLU A 367 16.06 10.83 25.91
N ALA A 368 16.82 9.80 26.27
CA ALA A 368 16.42 8.43 26.09
C ALA A 368 15.78 7.86 27.37
N ILE A 369 14.72 7.12 27.20
CA ILE A 369 14.17 6.25 28.24
C ILE A 369 15.14 5.07 28.39
N VAL A 370 15.74 4.92 29.55
CA VAL A 370 16.62 3.77 29.84
C VAL A 370 15.76 2.53 30.06
N GLN A 371 15.60 1.74 29.04
CA GLN A 371 14.93 0.43 29.09
C GLN A 371 15.82 -0.61 28.41
N SER A 372 16.05 -1.75 29.08
CA SER A 372 16.93 -2.78 28.56
C SER A 372 16.32 -3.58 27.40
N ASP A 373 15.02 -3.88 27.48
CA ASP A 373 14.30 -4.69 26.51
C ASP A 373 12.92 -4.11 26.18
N VAL A 374 12.53 -4.19 24.92
CA VAL A 374 11.24 -3.68 24.41
C VAL A 374 10.46 -4.82 23.77
N PRO A 375 9.50 -5.43 24.49
CA PRO A 375 8.73 -6.57 23.97
C PRO A 375 7.67 -6.17 22.92
N ASN A 376 7.24 -4.91 22.94
CA ASN A 376 6.22 -4.38 22.01
C ASN A 376 6.54 -2.92 21.68
N ILE A 377 7.09 -2.70 20.49
CA ILE A 377 7.55 -1.37 20.03
C ILE A 377 6.39 -0.39 19.91
N ALA A 378 5.21 -0.85 19.46
CA ALA A 378 4.02 0.00 19.34
C ALA A 378 3.61 0.64 20.67
N LYS A 379 3.86 -0.02 21.79
CA LYS A 379 3.56 0.51 23.13
C LYS A 379 4.63 1.45 23.65
N VAL A 380 5.88 1.25 23.27
CA VAL A 380 6.99 2.11 23.68
C VAL A 380 6.97 3.43 22.89
N GLY A 381 6.45 3.39 21.66
CA GLY A 381 6.26 4.59 20.85
C GLY A 381 7.52 5.07 20.12
N ASP A 382 8.45 4.19 19.76
CA ASP A 382 9.48 4.56 18.78
C ASP A 382 8.85 4.67 17.41
N TRP A 383 8.51 5.89 17.04
CA TRP A 383 7.88 6.27 15.79
C TRP A 383 8.87 6.96 14.84
N SER A 384 10.18 6.76 15.06
CA SER A 384 11.21 7.30 14.18
C SER A 384 11.19 6.60 12.82
N GLU A 385 11.50 7.35 11.79
CA GLU A 385 11.69 6.78 10.44
C GLU A 385 12.89 5.83 10.41
N ASN A 386 13.96 6.11 11.19
CA ASN A 386 15.14 5.24 11.29
C ASN A 386 14.79 3.82 11.77
N TYR A 387 13.95 3.69 12.81
CA TYR A 387 13.55 2.36 13.28
C TYR A 387 12.78 1.59 12.22
N ILE A 388 11.83 2.25 11.55
CA ILE A 388 11.00 1.61 10.51
C ILE A 388 11.81 1.25 9.28
N VAL A 389 12.76 2.07 8.89
CA VAL A 389 13.71 1.79 7.82
C VAL A 389 14.51 0.53 8.14
N ASP A 390 15.10 0.43 9.34
CA ASP A 390 15.84 -0.76 9.79
C ASP A 390 14.96 -2.02 9.81
N LEU A 391 13.72 -1.92 10.31
CA LEU A 391 12.77 -3.02 10.36
C LEU A 391 12.47 -3.56 8.95
N PHE A 392 12.13 -2.69 8.00
CA PHE A 392 11.79 -3.10 6.64
C PHE A 392 13.00 -3.60 5.87
N ASP A 393 14.16 -2.96 6.03
CA ASP A 393 15.40 -3.40 5.41
C ASP A 393 15.78 -4.81 5.87
N TRP A 394 15.67 -5.10 7.19
CA TRP A 394 15.90 -6.43 7.71
C TRP A 394 14.91 -7.46 7.17
N HIS A 395 13.61 -7.14 7.12
CA HIS A 395 12.59 -8.04 6.58
C HIS A 395 12.80 -8.33 5.10
N LEU A 396 13.12 -7.31 4.30
CA LEU A 396 13.40 -7.46 2.86
C LEU A 396 14.69 -8.24 2.62
N ARG A 397 15.74 -7.98 3.39
CA ARG A 397 16.96 -8.79 3.36
C ARG A 397 16.66 -10.28 3.52
N ILE A 398 15.76 -10.65 4.43
CA ILE A 398 15.37 -12.05 4.65
C ILE A 398 14.52 -12.55 3.48
N SER A 399 13.42 -11.87 3.17
CA SER A 399 12.44 -12.34 2.18
C SER A 399 13.00 -12.37 0.77
N GLU A 400 13.84 -11.40 0.37
CA GLU A 400 14.40 -11.35 -0.98
C GLU A 400 15.48 -12.40 -1.23
N ASN A 401 16.24 -12.80 -0.19
CA ASN A 401 17.27 -13.84 -0.31
C ASN A 401 16.73 -15.27 -0.12
N ASP A 402 15.47 -15.45 0.29
CA ASP A 402 14.84 -16.76 0.44
C ASP A 402 14.22 -17.22 -0.89
N THR A 403 14.76 -18.29 -1.46
CA THR A 403 14.31 -18.82 -2.75
C THR A 403 13.01 -19.62 -2.70
N ALA A 404 12.62 -20.13 -1.52
CA ALA A 404 11.35 -20.86 -1.33
C ALA A 404 10.19 -19.95 -0.88
N PHE A 405 10.47 -18.69 -0.59
CA PHE A 405 9.46 -17.74 -0.12
C PHE A 405 8.52 -17.33 -1.24
N VAL A 406 7.21 -17.51 -1.04
CA VAL A 406 6.17 -17.14 -2.00
C VAL A 406 6.13 -15.62 -2.22
N GLY A 407 6.10 -14.88 -1.12
CA GLY A 407 6.02 -13.42 -1.15
C GLY A 407 5.43 -12.84 0.11
N ASN A 408 5.34 -11.54 0.12
CA ASN A 408 4.72 -10.79 1.21
C ASN A 408 4.00 -9.53 0.71
N ALA A 409 3.13 -8.98 1.56
CA ALA A 409 2.52 -7.68 1.37
C ALA A 409 2.64 -6.86 2.66
N GLN A 410 3.32 -5.72 2.57
CA GLN A 410 3.53 -4.81 3.69
C GLN A 410 2.22 -4.08 4.03
N TRP A 411 1.96 -3.85 5.31
CA TRP A 411 0.84 -3.05 5.81
C TRP A 411 1.32 -1.66 6.24
N ALA A 412 0.94 -0.59 5.56
CA ALA A 412 0.18 -0.47 4.33
C ALA A 412 0.88 0.50 3.37
N PHE A 413 0.41 0.64 2.14
CA PHE A 413 1.02 1.55 1.17
C PHE A 413 0.93 3.02 1.63
N LYS A 414 -0.26 3.46 2.06
CA LYS A 414 -0.55 4.85 2.44
C LYS A 414 -1.01 4.94 3.89
N ASP A 415 -0.65 6.02 4.59
CA ASP A 415 -1.31 6.38 5.84
C ASP A 415 -2.80 6.59 5.60
N PHE A 416 -3.64 6.17 6.53
CA PHE A 416 -5.10 6.24 6.37
C PHE A 416 -5.81 6.60 7.69
N GLY A 417 -7.04 7.12 7.55
CA GLY A 417 -7.88 7.45 8.69
C GLY A 417 -8.37 6.23 9.45
N THR A 418 -8.44 6.34 10.78
CA THR A 418 -8.91 5.26 11.66
C THR A 418 -9.63 5.82 12.89
N PRO A 419 -10.74 5.21 13.35
CA PRO A 419 -11.40 5.62 14.58
C PRO A 419 -10.68 5.14 15.85
N LEU A 420 -9.68 4.25 15.74
CA LEU A 420 -9.13 3.50 16.85
C LEU A 420 -7.75 3.97 17.34
N ARG A 421 -7.22 5.09 16.85
CA ARG A 421 -5.85 5.55 17.13
C ARG A 421 -5.79 7.03 17.59
N PRO A 422 -6.52 7.42 18.66
CA PRO A 422 -6.46 8.81 19.14
C PRO A 422 -5.11 9.18 19.77
N GLU A 423 -4.33 8.17 20.18
CA GLU A 423 -3.00 8.32 20.80
C GLU A 423 -1.87 8.55 19.80
N ASN A 424 -2.08 8.28 18.52
CA ASN A 424 -1.02 8.40 17.53
C ASN A 424 -0.47 9.85 17.42
N PRO A 425 0.76 10.03 16.91
CA PRO A 425 1.35 11.35 16.68
C PRO A 425 0.45 12.29 15.88
N ILE A 426 -0.24 11.77 14.86
CA ILE A 426 -1.39 12.43 14.24
C ILE A 426 -2.62 11.64 14.67
N PRO A 427 -3.45 12.16 15.58
CA PRO A 427 -4.61 11.45 16.07
C PRO A 427 -5.55 10.98 14.96
N TYR A 428 -6.09 9.77 15.12
CA TYR A 428 -7.00 9.15 14.16
C TYR A 428 -6.42 8.91 12.77
N VAL A 429 -5.08 8.82 12.66
CA VAL A 429 -4.38 8.40 11.46
C VAL A 429 -3.54 7.16 11.78
N ASN A 430 -3.73 6.10 11.00
CA ASN A 430 -2.85 4.94 11.02
C ASN A 430 -1.62 5.27 10.17
N GLN A 431 -0.44 5.43 10.82
CA GLN A 431 0.78 5.93 10.19
C GLN A 431 1.73 4.80 9.74
N LYS A 432 1.18 3.64 9.34
CA LYS A 432 1.95 2.51 8.81
C LYS A 432 2.24 2.61 7.30
N GLY A 433 1.85 3.72 6.67
CA GLY A 433 2.09 3.95 5.26
C GLY A 433 3.57 4.03 4.89
N LEU A 434 3.90 3.59 3.69
CA LEU A 434 5.17 3.89 3.00
C LEU A 434 5.13 5.31 2.40
N VAL A 435 3.94 5.83 2.20
CA VAL A 435 3.67 7.22 1.86
C VAL A 435 2.70 7.83 2.87
N ASP A 436 2.70 9.15 3.00
CA ASP A 436 1.70 9.86 3.79
C ASP A 436 0.33 9.88 3.08
N ARG A 437 -0.68 10.50 3.70
CA ARG A 437 -2.04 10.57 3.14
C ARG A 437 -2.16 11.41 1.85
N ASN A 438 -1.12 12.16 1.48
CA ASN A 438 -1.03 12.94 0.24
C ASN A 438 -0.15 12.30 -0.83
N ASN A 439 0.27 11.02 -0.66
CA ASN A 439 1.20 10.30 -1.55
C ASN A 439 2.65 10.81 -1.51
N ASN A 440 3.07 11.55 -0.48
CA ASN A 440 4.47 11.89 -0.32
C ASN A 440 5.23 10.68 0.24
N PRO A 441 6.29 10.18 -0.44
CA PRO A 441 7.08 9.06 0.04
C PRO A 441 7.75 9.35 1.38
N LYS A 442 7.71 8.38 2.31
CA LYS A 442 8.51 8.32 3.51
C LYS A 442 9.84 7.60 3.22
N ASP A 443 10.79 7.65 4.14
CA ASP A 443 12.08 6.96 3.96
C ASP A 443 11.93 5.47 3.63
N ALA A 444 10.97 4.80 4.28
CA ALA A 444 10.66 3.40 4.05
C ALA A 444 10.28 3.06 2.59
N PHE A 445 9.67 3.98 1.85
CA PHE A 445 9.37 3.78 0.43
C PHE A 445 10.64 3.48 -0.38
N TYR A 446 11.72 4.21 -0.11
CA TYR A 446 13.00 4.03 -0.80
C TYR A 446 13.72 2.75 -0.40
N VAL A 447 13.48 2.23 0.81
CA VAL A 447 13.93 0.90 1.21
C VAL A 447 13.32 -0.15 0.29
N PHE A 448 11.99 -0.17 0.14
CA PHE A 448 11.28 -1.09 -0.76
C PHE A 448 11.74 -0.93 -2.21
N LYS A 449 11.82 0.31 -2.69
CA LYS A 449 12.27 0.62 -4.05
C LYS A 449 13.68 0.09 -4.31
N SER A 450 14.57 0.13 -3.32
CA SER A 450 15.93 -0.38 -3.47
C SER A 450 16.02 -1.89 -3.68
N TYR A 451 15.07 -2.66 -3.13
CA TYR A 451 15.01 -4.11 -3.29
C TYR A 451 14.18 -4.55 -4.50
N TRP A 452 13.12 -3.83 -4.83
CA TRP A 452 12.08 -4.30 -5.75
C TRP A 452 12.14 -3.68 -7.14
N ASN A 453 12.53 -2.41 -7.28
CA ASN A 453 12.60 -1.74 -8.57
C ASN A 453 13.89 -2.16 -9.31
N ASP A 454 13.74 -2.78 -10.47
CA ASP A 454 14.84 -3.19 -11.35
C ASP A 454 14.86 -2.43 -12.70
N THR A 455 13.99 -1.44 -12.87
CA THR A 455 13.78 -0.70 -14.12
C THR A 455 14.34 0.72 -14.09
N THR A 456 14.10 1.46 -13.00
CA THR A 456 14.47 2.87 -12.88
C THR A 456 15.60 3.04 -11.86
N PRO A 457 16.84 3.30 -12.30
CA PRO A 457 17.95 3.54 -11.39
C PRO A 457 17.71 4.76 -10.50
N PHE A 458 18.07 4.67 -9.22
CA PHE A 458 17.99 5.77 -8.27
C PHE A 458 19.03 5.64 -7.15
N ALA A 459 19.27 6.74 -6.45
CA ALA A 459 19.96 6.81 -5.17
C ALA A 459 19.14 7.71 -4.23
N TYR A 460 19.12 7.39 -2.94
CA TYR A 460 18.45 8.15 -1.90
C TYR A 460 19.26 8.13 -0.62
N ILE A 461 19.76 9.28 -0.21
CA ILE A 461 20.48 9.46 1.06
C ILE A 461 19.45 9.53 2.19
N GLU A 462 19.53 8.64 3.15
CA GLU A 462 18.70 8.70 4.37
C GLU A 462 19.21 9.81 5.30
N SER A 463 18.41 10.86 5.62
CA SER A 463 17.04 11.14 5.19
C SER A 463 16.89 12.57 4.72
N HIS A 464 16.13 12.81 3.65
CA HIS A 464 15.80 14.16 3.16
C HIS A 464 14.96 14.98 4.13
N THR A 465 14.31 14.35 5.11
CA THR A 465 13.58 15.01 6.19
C THR A 465 14.44 15.27 7.43
N TRP A 466 15.68 14.73 7.48
CA TRP A 466 16.61 14.87 8.61
C TRP A 466 17.76 15.85 8.33
N THR A 467 17.43 17.07 7.96
CA THR A 467 18.40 18.11 7.58
C THR A 467 19.06 18.82 8.76
N ASN A 468 18.64 18.55 10.01
CA ASN A 468 19.24 19.11 11.23
C ASN A 468 19.58 17.98 12.20
N ARG A 469 20.86 17.82 12.48
CA ARG A 469 21.42 16.82 13.40
C ARG A 469 22.34 17.48 14.42
N GLN A 470 22.65 16.78 15.50
CA GLN A 470 23.58 17.26 16.52
C GLN A 470 24.37 16.11 17.12
N GLY A 471 25.54 16.44 17.65
CA GLY A 471 26.40 15.48 18.33
C GLY A 471 27.75 16.05 18.67
N PRO A 472 28.57 15.38 19.53
CA PRO A 472 29.88 15.87 19.90
C PRO A 472 30.83 15.82 18.71
N LYS A 473 31.80 16.72 18.71
CA LYS A 473 32.87 16.73 17.70
C LYS A 473 33.61 15.40 17.68
N GLY A 474 33.83 14.84 16.49
CA GLY A 474 34.54 13.58 16.27
C GLY A 474 33.72 12.33 16.49
N LEU A 475 32.44 12.42 16.88
CA LEU A 475 31.53 11.28 16.87
C LEU A 475 31.02 11.06 15.46
N LYS A 476 31.41 9.94 14.85
CA LYS A 476 30.92 9.56 13.51
C LYS A 476 29.47 9.13 13.57
N ARG A 477 28.68 9.56 12.58
CA ARG A 477 27.27 9.24 12.42
C ARG A 477 27.05 8.30 11.23
N SER A 478 26.15 7.38 11.39
CA SER A 478 25.74 6.49 10.31
C SER A 478 24.96 7.26 9.24
N VAL A 479 25.29 7.00 7.97
CA VAL A 479 24.57 7.51 6.79
C VAL A 479 24.39 6.35 5.83
N SER A 480 23.16 5.95 5.59
CA SER A 480 22.77 4.93 4.61
C SER A 480 22.38 5.57 3.29
N VAL A 481 22.61 4.85 2.18
CA VAL A 481 22.12 5.23 0.85
C VAL A 481 21.32 4.07 0.28
N TYR A 482 20.03 4.25 0.13
CA TYR A 482 19.16 3.27 -0.52
C TYR A 482 19.23 3.44 -2.03
N SER A 483 19.59 2.37 -2.73
CA SER A 483 19.78 2.39 -4.18
C SER A 483 19.62 1.00 -4.79
N ASN A 484 19.22 0.94 -6.05
CA ASN A 484 19.26 -0.27 -6.87
C ASN A 484 20.49 -0.31 -7.81
N CYS A 485 21.37 0.68 -7.75
CA CYS A 485 22.67 0.67 -8.45
C CYS A 485 23.60 -0.38 -7.84
N SER A 486 24.53 -0.92 -8.66
CA SER A 486 25.48 -1.96 -8.23
C SER A 486 26.54 -1.44 -7.24
N GLU A 487 26.85 -0.16 -7.32
CA GLU A 487 27.80 0.54 -6.44
C GLU A 487 27.42 1.99 -6.25
N ILE A 488 27.77 2.53 -5.10
CA ILE A 488 27.61 3.96 -4.75
C ILE A 488 28.92 4.50 -4.21
N GLU A 489 29.26 5.71 -4.62
CA GLU A 489 30.29 6.52 -3.97
C GLU A 489 29.62 7.64 -3.18
N LEU A 490 29.96 7.78 -1.89
CA LEU A 490 29.46 8.85 -1.03
C LEU A 490 30.54 9.91 -0.84
N PHE A 491 30.14 11.17 -0.93
CA PHE A 491 31.01 12.33 -0.69
C PHE A 491 30.50 13.16 0.48
N LEU A 492 31.42 13.73 1.25
CA LEU A 492 31.13 14.76 2.24
C LEU A 492 31.89 16.03 1.85
N ASN A 493 31.19 17.14 1.61
CA ASN A 493 31.77 18.43 1.22
C ASN A 493 32.73 18.30 0.03
N GLY A 494 32.39 17.49 -0.96
CA GLY A 494 33.18 17.21 -2.14
C GLY A 494 34.35 16.22 -1.95
N LYS A 495 34.57 15.73 -0.72
CA LYS A 495 35.62 14.72 -0.42
C LYS A 495 35.00 13.33 -0.43
N SER A 496 35.52 12.41 -1.23
CA SER A 496 35.07 11.00 -1.28
C SER A 496 35.28 10.31 0.07
N LEU A 497 34.24 9.59 0.49
CA LEU A 497 34.24 8.66 1.63
C LEU A 497 34.42 7.20 1.17
N GLY A 498 34.64 7.01 -0.13
CA GLY A 498 34.88 5.73 -0.79
C GLY A 498 33.64 5.13 -1.43
N VAL A 499 33.91 4.17 -2.33
CA VAL A 499 32.91 3.39 -3.06
C VAL A 499 32.52 2.18 -2.26
N LYS A 500 31.21 1.86 -2.23
CA LYS A 500 30.69 0.60 -1.69
C LYS A 500 29.87 -0.13 -2.76
N LYS A 501 30.00 -1.45 -2.77
CA LYS A 501 29.22 -2.33 -3.65
C LYS A 501 27.98 -2.81 -2.91
N ARG A 502 26.84 -2.75 -3.61
CA ARG A 502 25.55 -3.24 -3.10
C ARG A 502 25.55 -4.75 -2.98
N ASN A 503 25.17 -5.27 -1.82
CA ASN A 503 24.96 -6.69 -1.57
C ASN A 503 23.70 -6.88 -0.71
N THR A 504 22.63 -7.44 -1.27
CA THR A 504 21.34 -7.62 -0.58
C THR A 504 21.38 -8.58 0.63
N LYS A 505 22.50 -9.24 0.89
CA LYS A 505 22.74 -10.04 2.09
C LYS A 505 23.30 -9.23 3.26
N ASP A 506 23.81 -8.03 2.97
CA ASP A 506 24.36 -7.14 3.98
C ASP A 506 23.26 -6.22 4.55
N PHE A 507 23.52 -5.67 5.73
CA PHE A 507 22.63 -4.78 6.47
C PHE A 507 23.45 -3.72 7.21
N PRO A 508 23.03 -2.45 7.28
CA PRO A 508 21.87 -1.84 6.63
C PRO A 508 22.13 -1.48 5.17
N ALA A 509 21.05 -1.11 4.46
CA ALA A 509 21.05 -0.59 3.09
C ALA A 509 21.83 -1.45 2.08
N ALA A 510 21.74 -2.79 2.22
CA ALA A 510 22.50 -3.72 1.38
C ALA A 510 24.02 -3.44 1.38
N GLY A 511 24.58 -3.00 2.53
CA GLY A 511 25.98 -2.63 2.73
C GLY A 511 26.36 -1.20 2.31
N LEU A 512 25.42 -0.43 1.77
CA LEU A 512 25.63 0.97 1.36
C LEU A 512 25.46 1.92 2.55
N ASN A 513 26.33 1.78 3.57
CA ASN A 513 26.31 2.58 4.79
C ASN A 513 27.70 3.09 5.13
N TRP A 514 27.84 4.36 5.51
CA TRP A 514 29.10 5.02 5.84
C TRP A 514 29.07 5.63 7.24
N ASN A 515 30.20 5.61 7.93
CA ASN A 515 30.43 6.38 9.16
C ASN A 515 31.00 7.75 8.81
N VAL A 516 30.17 8.78 8.92
CA VAL A 516 30.48 10.17 8.49
C VAL A 516 30.90 11.02 9.68
N ASP A 517 32.01 11.74 9.55
CA ASP A 517 32.52 12.71 10.52
C ASP A 517 32.12 14.13 10.08
N PHE A 518 30.93 14.57 10.53
CA PHE A 518 30.41 15.89 10.18
C PHE A 518 31.22 17.02 10.78
N VAL A 519 31.29 18.16 10.07
CA VAL A 519 31.79 19.40 10.61
C VAL A 519 30.68 20.26 11.20
N ASP A 520 31.00 21.19 12.10
CA ASP A 520 29.99 22.11 12.66
C ASP A 520 29.44 23.04 11.55
N GLY A 521 28.13 23.15 11.46
CA GLY A 521 27.43 23.90 10.42
C GLY A 521 26.99 23.03 9.24
N ASN A 522 27.00 23.58 8.03
CA ASN A 522 26.47 22.93 6.82
C ASN A 522 27.44 21.86 6.28
N ASN A 523 26.87 20.70 5.95
CA ASN A 523 27.56 19.57 5.37
C ASN A 523 26.80 19.10 4.13
N MET A 524 27.43 19.10 2.98
CA MET A 524 26.86 18.59 1.74
C MET A 524 27.24 17.11 1.59
N LEU A 525 26.27 16.25 1.65
CA LEU A 525 26.38 14.84 1.24
C LEU A 525 26.01 14.72 -0.23
N THR A 526 26.80 13.97 -1.00
CA THR A 526 26.51 13.65 -2.40
C THR A 526 26.71 12.14 -2.60
N ALA A 527 25.68 11.44 -3.02
CA ALA A 527 25.76 10.03 -3.41
C ALA A 527 25.75 9.92 -4.93
N ILE A 528 26.71 9.20 -5.50
CA ILE A 528 26.80 8.95 -6.93
C ILE A 528 26.73 7.45 -7.18
N GLY A 529 25.67 7.01 -7.85
CA GLY A 529 25.46 5.64 -8.28
C GLY A 529 25.78 5.45 -9.76
N LYS A 530 26.31 4.29 -10.12
CA LYS A 530 26.53 3.92 -11.51
C LYS A 530 25.52 2.86 -11.93
N THR A 531 24.85 3.14 -13.06
CA THR A 531 23.96 2.18 -13.70
C THR A 531 24.76 1.07 -14.40
N LYS A 532 24.10 -0.01 -14.80
CA LYS A 532 24.72 -1.07 -15.62
C LYS A 532 25.22 -0.55 -16.99
N ASN A 533 24.65 0.54 -17.49
CA ASN A 533 25.00 1.17 -18.76
C ASN A 533 26.11 2.22 -18.62
N GLY A 534 26.54 2.50 -17.40
CA GLY A 534 27.59 3.50 -17.10
C GLY A 534 27.08 4.92 -16.86
N ASP A 535 25.76 5.15 -16.91
CA ASP A 535 25.18 6.45 -16.59
C ASP A 535 25.29 6.73 -15.09
N GLU A 536 25.45 7.99 -14.71
CA GLU A 536 25.54 8.41 -13.31
C GLU A 536 24.18 8.86 -12.80
N ILE A 537 23.80 8.37 -11.62
CA ILE A 537 22.64 8.80 -10.85
C ILE A 537 23.18 9.52 -9.61
N LYS A 538 22.62 10.67 -9.31
CA LYS A 538 23.06 11.52 -8.22
C LYS A 538 21.92 11.81 -7.25
N ASP A 539 22.27 11.81 -5.93
CA ASP A 539 21.43 12.38 -4.87
C ASP A 539 22.25 13.31 -3.98
N GLU A 540 21.65 14.39 -3.50
CA GLU A 540 22.31 15.40 -2.69
C GLU A 540 21.49 15.77 -1.47
N LEU A 541 22.15 15.87 -0.32
CA LEU A 541 21.51 16.24 0.94
C LEU A 541 22.38 17.23 1.72
N ASN A 542 21.82 18.39 2.06
CA ASN A 542 22.49 19.36 2.93
C ASN A 542 22.07 19.15 4.39
N VAL A 543 23.01 18.77 5.24
CA VAL A 543 22.81 18.53 6.66
C VAL A 543 23.47 19.65 7.49
N ASN A 544 22.65 20.37 8.26
CA ASN A 544 23.15 21.28 9.29
C ASN A 544 23.45 20.47 10.56
N TYR A 545 24.73 20.19 10.82
CA TYR A 545 25.17 19.47 11.99
C TYR A 545 25.69 20.44 13.06
N ARG A 546 25.31 20.23 14.32
CA ARG A 546 25.74 21.13 15.42
C ARG A 546 26.53 20.36 16.47
N PHE A 547 27.69 20.94 16.86
CA PHE A 547 28.46 20.46 18.00
C PHE A 547 27.91 20.96 19.35
N THR A 548 26.89 21.84 19.30
CA THR A 548 26.22 22.36 20.49
C THR A 548 24.84 21.74 20.60
N LYS A 549 24.58 21.02 21.69
CA LYS A 549 23.26 20.45 22.02
C LYS A 549 22.24 21.57 22.21
N ASN A 550 21.03 21.42 21.64
CA ASN A 550 19.92 22.32 21.95
C ASN A 550 19.51 22.23 23.43
N GLY A 551 19.00 23.32 23.96
CA GLY A 551 18.36 23.34 25.27
C GLY A 551 16.90 22.88 25.22
N LYS A 552 16.25 22.79 26.39
CA LYS A 552 14.80 22.54 26.47
C LYS A 552 14.03 23.59 25.67
N ALA A 553 13.00 23.16 24.97
CA ALA A 553 12.09 24.05 24.25
C ALA A 553 11.47 25.10 25.21
N LYS A 554 11.32 26.33 24.74
CA LYS A 554 10.81 27.48 25.50
C LYS A 554 9.75 28.28 24.76
N SER A 555 9.71 28.17 23.43
CA SER A 555 8.79 28.95 22.59
C SER A 555 8.50 28.23 21.28
N LEU A 556 7.42 28.66 20.63
CA LEU A 556 7.08 28.29 19.26
C LEU A 556 7.27 29.47 18.32
N THR A 557 7.70 29.18 17.10
CA THR A 557 7.66 30.13 15.97
C THR A 557 6.83 29.52 14.84
N LEU A 558 6.16 30.35 14.04
CA LEU A 558 5.43 29.94 12.83
C LEU A 558 6.11 30.53 11.60
N ASP A 559 6.27 29.69 10.59
CA ASP A 559 6.65 30.05 9.22
C ASP A 559 5.64 29.45 8.24
N TYR A 560 5.67 29.87 6.97
CA TYR A 560 4.81 29.29 5.95
C TYR A 560 5.51 29.14 4.61
N THR A 561 5.00 28.21 3.80
CA THR A 561 5.38 28.00 2.40
C THR A 561 4.11 27.89 1.55
N LYS A 562 4.05 28.58 0.42
CA LYS A 562 2.97 28.41 -0.56
C LYS A 562 3.20 27.12 -1.35
N LEU A 563 2.17 26.28 -1.47
CA LEU A 563 2.20 25.03 -2.21
C LEU A 563 1.76 25.24 -3.66
N GLU A 564 2.04 24.28 -4.54
CA GLU A 564 1.67 24.32 -5.96
C GLU A 564 0.15 24.38 -6.20
N ASN A 565 -0.65 23.85 -5.26
CA ASN A 565 -2.11 23.87 -5.29
C ASN A 565 -2.73 25.15 -4.68
N ASP A 566 -1.92 26.22 -4.52
CA ASP A 566 -2.26 27.49 -3.87
C ASP A 566 -2.59 27.40 -2.37
N ASN A 567 -2.57 26.23 -1.77
CA ASN A 567 -2.65 26.07 -0.33
C ASN A 567 -1.37 26.55 0.36
N ILE A 568 -1.46 26.72 1.66
CA ILE A 568 -0.36 27.21 2.48
C ILE A 568 0.03 26.13 3.49
N LEU A 569 1.29 25.69 3.47
CA LEU A 569 1.86 24.84 4.51
C LEU A 569 2.39 25.73 5.63
N VAL A 570 1.72 25.69 6.78
CA VAL A 570 2.16 26.40 8.00
C VAL A 570 2.98 25.47 8.86
N THR A 571 4.20 25.89 9.22
CA THR A 571 5.13 25.09 10.01
C THR A 571 5.39 25.76 11.37
N ALA A 572 5.08 25.03 12.45
CA ALA A 572 5.48 25.36 13.79
C ALA A 572 6.86 24.79 14.13
N THR A 573 7.72 25.59 14.72
CA THR A 573 9.06 25.17 15.18
C THR A 573 9.24 25.47 16.66
N ALA A 574 9.56 24.44 17.47
CA ALA A 574 9.93 24.57 18.86
C ALA A 574 11.36 25.07 18.97
N ARG A 575 11.58 26.10 19.82
CA ARG A 575 12.89 26.74 20.00
C ARG A 575 13.28 26.75 21.46
N ASP A 576 14.57 26.58 21.70
CA ASP A 576 15.15 26.73 23.04
C ASP A 576 15.36 28.23 23.41
N LYS A 577 15.96 28.49 24.57
CA LYS A 577 16.24 29.85 25.05
C LYS A 577 17.23 30.65 24.16
N ASN A 578 18.00 29.98 23.34
CA ASN A 578 18.96 30.57 22.42
C ASN A 578 18.38 30.74 20.99
N GLY A 579 17.09 30.39 20.78
CA GLY A 579 16.45 30.41 19.48
C GLY A 579 16.78 29.20 18.57
N LEU A 580 17.55 28.21 19.07
CA LEU A 580 17.85 27.00 18.34
C LEU A 580 16.63 26.07 18.29
N ARG A 581 16.45 25.37 17.18
CA ARG A 581 15.41 24.33 17.09
C ARG A 581 15.68 23.24 18.12
N ALA A 582 14.69 22.94 18.93
CA ALA A 582 14.74 21.91 19.96
C ALA A 582 14.43 20.54 19.34
N LEU A 583 15.48 19.82 18.93
CA LEU A 583 15.37 18.57 18.18
C LEU A 583 14.71 17.42 18.97
N ASP A 584 14.76 17.51 20.31
CA ASP A 584 14.20 16.49 21.22
C ASP A 584 12.74 16.79 21.58
N PHE A 585 12.13 17.88 21.07
CA PHE A 585 10.77 18.25 21.42
C PHE A 585 9.78 17.56 20.51
N GLU A 586 9.02 16.62 21.07
CA GLU A 586 8.03 15.78 20.37
C GLU A 586 6.60 15.98 20.88
N ASN A 587 6.38 16.88 21.86
CA ASN A 587 5.04 17.09 22.44
C ASN A 587 4.07 17.64 21.40
N ARG A 588 2.78 17.38 21.63
CA ARG A 588 1.68 17.74 20.75
C ARG A 588 1.46 19.25 20.71
N VAL A 589 1.26 19.79 19.52
CA VAL A 589 0.84 21.18 19.28
C VAL A 589 -0.53 21.19 18.60
N TYR A 590 -1.25 22.30 18.76
CA TYR A 590 -2.63 22.47 18.30
C TYR A 590 -2.71 23.66 17.38
N PHE A 591 -3.00 23.42 16.11
CA PHE A 591 -3.19 24.47 15.11
C PHE A 591 -4.66 24.94 15.10
N GLN A 592 -4.86 26.22 14.81
CA GLN A 592 -6.17 26.80 14.63
C GLN A 592 -6.12 27.91 13.60
N CYS A 593 -6.98 27.84 12.57
CA CYS A 593 -7.22 28.95 11.67
C CYS A 593 -8.22 29.90 12.32
N LEU A 594 -7.82 31.17 12.55
CA LEU A 594 -8.65 32.18 13.19
C LEU A 594 -9.46 33.00 12.16
N SER A 595 -8.94 33.19 10.95
CA SER A 595 -9.61 33.89 9.85
C SER A 595 -8.94 33.64 8.52
N GLY A 596 -9.66 33.88 7.42
CA GLY A 596 -9.14 33.91 6.06
C GLY A 596 -8.95 32.55 5.37
N GLY A 597 -9.23 31.45 6.06
CA GLY A 597 -9.07 30.12 5.51
C GLY A 597 -9.55 29.03 6.48
N GLU A 598 -9.24 27.81 6.14
CA GLU A 598 -9.48 26.62 7.00
C GLU A 598 -8.29 25.66 6.95
N THR A 599 -8.01 25.04 8.10
CA THR A 599 -7.03 23.96 8.18
C THR A 599 -7.60 22.71 7.49
N LYS A 600 -6.77 21.95 6.80
CA LYS A 600 -7.11 20.58 6.41
C LYS A 600 -7.19 19.70 7.66
N LYS A 601 -8.39 19.65 8.24
CA LYS A 601 -8.67 18.90 9.46
C LYS A 601 -8.31 17.45 9.26
N SER A 602 -7.39 16.95 10.10
CA SER A 602 -6.91 15.57 10.09
C SER A 602 -6.69 15.01 8.69
N MET A 603 -6.33 15.86 7.76
CA MET A 603 -6.12 15.48 6.38
C MET A 603 -7.30 14.69 5.79
N GLY A 604 -8.53 15.08 6.18
CA GLY A 604 -9.77 14.50 5.67
C GLY A 604 -10.37 13.37 6.53
N THR A 605 -9.87 13.13 7.73
CA THR A 605 -10.58 12.21 8.65
C THR A 605 -11.84 12.88 9.21
N PRO A 606 -12.94 12.12 9.43
CA PRO A 606 -14.19 12.69 9.97
C PRO A 606 -14.05 13.33 11.35
N THR A 607 -13.15 12.80 12.17
CA THR A 607 -12.94 13.25 13.55
C THR A 607 -11.94 14.38 13.65
N GLY A 608 -11.35 14.80 12.53
CA GLY A 608 -10.42 15.88 12.35
C GLY A 608 -9.59 16.25 13.59
N SER A 609 -8.29 16.26 13.47
CA SER A 609 -7.45 16.78 14.53
C SER A 609 -6.49 17.81 13.96
N GLU A 610 -6.53 19.00 14.55
CA GLU A 610 -5.52 20.03 14.32
C GLU A 610 -4.34 19.83 15.30
N ALA A 611 -4.38 18.73 16.06
CA ALA A 611 -3.36 18.34 17.00
C ALA A 611 -2.34 17.42 16.32
N ILE A 612 -1.07 17.78 16.35
CA ILE A 612 0.02 17.04 15.74
C ILE A 612 1.18 16.98 16.73
N GLU A 613 1.76 15.81 16.97
CA GLU A 613 3.02 15.70 17.69
C GLU A 613 4.16 16.23 16.82
N MET A 614 5.09 16.94 17.43
CA MET A 614 6.24 17.45 16.70
C MET A 614 7.23 16.32 16.35
N ALA A 615 7.78 16.42 15.16
CA ALA A 615 8.87 15.58 14.68
C ALA A 615 10.17 16.39 14.76
N ASN A 616 11.05 16.02 15.69
CA ASN A 616 12.29 16.76 15.97
C ASN A 616 12.08 18.29 16.09
N GLY A 617 11.07 18.68 16.86
CA GLY A 617 10.73 20.07 17.12
C GLY A 617 10.06 20.82 15.96
N LYS A 618 9.46 20.11 15.00
CA LYS A 618 8.62 20.69 13.94
C LYS A 618 7.29 19.94 13.80
N ALA A 619 6.24 20.70 13.48
CA ALA A 619 4.97 20.16 13.00
C ALA A 619 4.42 21.10 11.92
N SER A 620 3.76 20.54 10.92
CA SER A 620 3.17 21.33 9.83
C SER A 620 1.74 20.93 9.57
N ILE A 621 0.94 21.92 9.13
CA ILE A 621 -0.44 21.71 8.70
C ILE A 621 -0.71 22.48 7.42
N GLU A 622 -1.46 21.88 6.51
CA GLU A 622 -1.91 22.53 5.28
C GLU A 622 -3.18 23.35 5.56
N VAL A 623 -3.25 24.54 4.99
CA VAL A 623 -4.35 25.49 5.13
C VAL A 623 -4.84 25.91 3.76
N THR A 624 -6.13 25.81 3.51
CA THR A 624 -6.79 26.34 2.33
C THR A 624 -7.20 27.78 2.60
N ARG A 625 -6.74 28.73 1.78
CA ARG A 625 -7.09 30.15 1.87
C ARG A 625 -8.38 30.42 1.09
N TYR A 626 -9.33 31.15 1.68
CA TYR A 626 -10.59 31.46 1.02
C TYR A 626 -10.45 32.52 -0.10
N SER A 627 -9.54 33.48 0.07
CA SER A 627 -9.26 34.54 -0.91
C SER A 627 -7.95 35.25 -0.57
N GLU A 628 -7.21 35.66 -1.57
CA GLU A 628 -6.02 36.51 -1.40
C GLU A 628 -6.29 37.88 -0.81
N ASN A 629 -7.54 38.37 -0.90
CA ASN A 629 -7.95 39.65 -0.35
C ASN A 629 -8.34 39.61 1.14
N ILE A 630 -8.34 38.41 1.76
CA ILE A 630 -8.69 38.25 3.16
C ILE A 630 -7.42 37.81 3.90
N PRO A 631 -6.94 38.55 4.93
CA PRO A 631 -5.79 38.16 5.72
C PRO A 631 -6.02 36.79 6.38
N LEU A 632 -5.12 35.86 6.11
CA LEU A 632 -5.11 34.53 6.74
C LEU A 632 -4.42 34.61 8.09
N LYS A 633 -5.10 34.26 9.17
CA LYS A 633 -4.54 34.25 10.53
C LYS A 633 -4.58 32.86 11.12
N ILE A 634 -3.39 32.32 11.41
CA ILE A 634 -3.18 30.98 11.98
C ILE A 634 -2.54 31.11 13.36
N MET A 635 -3.02 30.33 14.32
CA MET A 635 -2.47 30.20 15.66
C MET A 635 -1.98 28.77 15.90
N VAL A 636 -0.90 28.64 16.67
CA VAL A 636 -0.47 27.37 17.24
C VAL A 636 -0.41 27.48 18.77
N LEU A 637 -0.94 26.49 19.45
CA LEU A 637 -0.96 26.37 20.90
C LEU A 637 -0.12 25.18 21.36
N SER A 638 0.39 25.25 22.58
CA SER A 638 1.09 24.17 23.26
C SER A 638 0.66 24.16 24.73
N GLN A 639 0.72 23.01 25.37
CA GLN A 639 0.53 22.90 26.81
C GLN A 639 1.80 23.32 27.60
N ASP A 640 2.95 23.36 26.94
CA ASP A 640 4.26 23.56 27.59
C ASP A 640 4.66 25.03 27.67
N PHE A 641 4.18 25.88 26.73
CA PHE A 641 4.54 27.29 26.65
C PHE A 641 3.51 28.12 25.88
N LYS A 642 3.68 29.43 25.93
CA LYS A 642 2.75 30.38 25.31
C LYS A 642 2.62 30.13 23.81
N GLY A 643 1.38 30.10 23.33
CA GLY A 643 1.06 30.00 21.90
C GLY A 643 1.53 31.24 21.10
N THR A 644 1.61 31.05 19.81
CA THR A 644 1.97 32.13 18.85
C THR A 644 1.03 32.11 17.65
N TYR A 645 1.02 33.20 16.88
CA TYR A 645 0.22 33.30 15.68
C TYR A 645 1.00 33.93 14.52
N LEU A 646 0.56 33.64 13.30
CA LEU A 646 1.07 34.17 12.05
C LEU A 646 -0.10 34.85 11.31
N THR A 647 0.18 36.02 10.69
CA THR A 647 -0.76 36.66 9.77
C THR A 647 -0.12 36.71 8.38
N ILE A 648 -0.85 36.34 7.35
CA ILE A 648 -0.44 36.37 5.93
C ILE A 648 -1.44 37.26 5.22
N ASP A 649 -0.98 38.41 4.72
CA ASP A 649 -1.76 39.38 4.00
C ASP A 649 -2.08 39.00 2.56
#